data_b3874413f1474e6973f497102076f1e2
#
_entry.id   b3874413f1474e6973f497102076f1e2
#
_cell.length_a   1.000
_cell.length_b   1.000
_cell.length_c   1.000
_cell.angle_alpha   90.00
_cell.angle_beta   90.00
_cell.angle_gamma   90.00
#
_symmetry.space_group_name_H-M   'P 1'
#
loop_
_entity.id
_entity.type
_entity.pdbx_description
1 polymer ?
#
loop_
_entity_poly.entity_id
_entity_poly.type
_entity_poly.pdbx_seq_one_letter_code
_entity_poly.pdbx_strand_id
1 'polypeptide(L)'
;MARPSRISTATVLLGAALVAAFAFLPTLSARQGTVSAALYSGLKWRSVGPFRSGRVDAVSGVPGRPHEFYAGSVGGGVWKTRNAGRTWQPVFDGQPVSSVGALAVAPTSADIIYVGTGESTLRDSVSYGDGVYKSTDGAKTWTHLGLDDTQHIGRVAIDPKNPDIVFVAAIGHFYGPSPERGVFRTKDGGKTWQKVLFTNADTGAVDVVIDPTNPLVVYASLWNTKRPAWYTYAPSNGPGGGLYKSVDGGTTWKPMTTGLPTEGFGRSGLAIAPSNTKRVYAVIDAKEGGLYRSDDAGATWKKMSGDQRVWGRGWYFEKVVVDPKNPDLVYVPNVGIQRSKDGGATFANWAMRGSPGGDDYHQVWISPSDSNTAIVASDQGVIVTLNALDEIPEFSSWVNQSIAQIYHVAPDYHFPYWLTGAQQDSGAVRVRTRGPGQSLNFRDWEPTCAGGESGYTAPDPLRPDILFGGTVNWCNTLTGETGNVSPERNMSEPARHAWTQPLVFSQADPHALYFANQFVYKTTDGGQNWAQISGDLTREDPGVPPLLDAAAAADKAANAGKRLGVVYALAPSPVLKPMLWAGTDDGYIHVTMDDGKTWANVTPTGMSAWTKITMLEASHTNYLEAYAAADRHQLEDFAPHFYRTRDGGKTWQAITTGLPAGGYAQTIKEDPKRPGLLFAGTERAVFVSFDDGDHWQSLQQNMPVTSMRDIAIKDNDLIVATHGRGFWVIDDISVLRQITDAVAAGEAFLFRPAEAIAMPAGTDNGTPLQKDEALAENAPNGAVIDYYLKAAATTPVTIEIVDGAGQTIRQYSSVPVTTNETPQTITSLWRTVAEPLATSAGQHRVVWDLRAVNPAAAAGRGGRAGGGGGGGGGRGGGAMVTGAYTVKLTVNGKSYTQPLSVRPDPRK
;
A
#
# COMPACT_ATOMS: atom_id res chain seq x y z
N MET A 1 83.78 -17.91 -22.08
CA MET A 1 83.01 -18.41 -23.24
C MET A 1 81.81 -19.14 -22.78
N ALA A 2 80.63 -18.48 -22.73
CA ALA A 2 79.38 -19.07 -22.32
C ALA A 2 78.40 -18.81 -23.51
N ARG A 3 77.77 -19.88 -23.99
CA ARG A 3 76.75 -19.86 -25.04
C ARG A 3 75.38 -19.41 -24.47
N PRO A 4 74.62 -18.62 -25.23
CA PRO A 4 73.24 -18.29 -24.77
C PRO A 4 72.30 -19.41 -25.12
N SER A 5 71.39 -19.73 -24.17
CA SER A 5 70.26 -20.69 -24.29
C SER A 5 69.15 -20.08 -25.15
N ARG A 6 68.65 -20.82 -26.11
CA ARG A 6 67.50 -20.48 -26.93
C ARG A 6 66.23 -20.61 -26.09
N ILE A 7 65.49 -19.51 -25.87
CA ILE A 7 64.14 -19.50 -25.30
C ILE A 7 63.19 -19.89 -26.45
N SER A 8 62.41 -20.92 -26.20
CA SER A 8 61.48 -21.52 -27.16
C SER A 8 60.29 -20.59 -27.43
N THR A 9 60.06 -20.33 -28.74
CA THR A 9 58.92 -19.51 -29.26
C THR A 9 57.51 -20.11 -29.02
N ALA A 10 57.42 -21.24 -28.33
CA ALA A 10 56.14 -21.91 -28.05
C ALA A 10 55.37 -21.31 -26.85
N THR A 11 56.04 -20.58 -25.97
CA THR A 11 55.39 -20.01 -24.74
C THR A 11 54.74 -18.64 -24.98
N VAL A 12 55.03 -17.98 -26.10
CA VAL A 12 54.43 -16.65 -26.41
C VAL A 12 53.09 -16.78 -27.17
N LEU A 13 52.85 -17.91 -27.84
CA LEU A 13 51.59 -18.15 -28.55
C LEU A 13 50.45 -18.66 -27.67
N LEU A 14 50.73 -19.24 -26.51
CA LEU A 14 49.68 -19.64 -25.53
C LEU A 14 49.16 -18.45 -24.68
N GLY A 15 49.98 -17.42 -24.50
CA GLY A 15 49.58 -16.21 -23.77
C GLY A 15 48.64 -15.32 -24.58
N ALA A 16 48.78 -15.30 -25.91
CA ALA A 16 47.94 -14.49 -26.80
C ALA A 16 46.56 -15.12 -27.07
N ALA A 17 46.46 -16.46 -26.97
CA ALA A 17 45.18 -17.17 -27.14
C ALA A 17 44.26 -17.08 -25.89
N LEU A 18 44.81 -16.87 -24.69
CA LEU A 18 44.03 -16.70 -23.46
C LEU A 18 43.52 -15.24 -23.24
N VAL A 19 44.15 -14.25 -23.87
CA VAL A 19 43.70 -12.85 -23.86
C VAL A 19 42.63 -12.58 -24.91
N ALA A 20 42.55 -13.37 -25.98
CA ALA A 20 41.53 -13.24 -27.02
C ALA A 20 40.21 -13.95 -26.70
N ALA A 21 40.16 -14.84 -25.66
CA ALA A 21 38.92 -15.55 -25.24
C ALA A 21 38.07 -14.76 -24.25
N PHE A 22 38.54 -13.61 -23.71
CA PHE A 22 37.78 -12.74 -22.81
C PHE A 22 37.11 -11.55 -23.47
N ALA A 23 37.19 -11.41 -24.82
CA ALA A 23 36.71 -10.25 -25.56
C ALA A 23 35.37 -10.46 -26.30
N PHE A 24 34.63 -11.54 -26.05
CA PHE A 24 33.28 -11.75 -26.60
C PHE A 24 32.30 -12.18 -25.51
N LEU A 25 32.13 -11.33 -24.50
CA LEU A 25 30.81 -11.24 -23.88
C LEU A 25 29.91 -10.47 -24.87
N PRO A 26 28.76 -11.02 -25.30
CA PRO A 26 27.85 -10.22 -26.08
C PRO A 26 27.45 -9.06 -25.17
N THR A 27 27.82 -7.85 -25.52
CA THR A 27 27.18 -6.65 -25.03
C THR A 27 25.72 -6.83 -25.37
N LEU A 28 24.91 -7.17 -24.38
CA LEU A 28 23.45 -7.07 -24.48
C LEU A 28 23.17 -5.62 -24.86
N SER A 29 22.91 -5.41 -26.16
CA SER A 29 22.50 -4.12 -26.68
C SER A 29 21.26 -3.74 -25.89
N ALA A 30 21.40 -2.74 -25.01
CA ALA A 30 20.26 -2.16 -24.33
C ALA A 30 19.26 -1.75 -25.39
N ARG A 31 18.03 -2.22 -25.24
CA ARG A 31 16.96 -1.92 -26.18
C ARG A 31 16.71 -0.43 -26.18
N GLN A 32 16.85 0.24 -27.32
CA GLN A 32 16.46 1.64 -27.47
C GLN A 32 14.94 1.71 -27.71
N GLY A 33 14.19 2.24 -26.73
CA GLY A 33 12.80 2.61 -26.87
C GLY A 33 11.83 1.84 -25.94
N THR A 34 10.59 2.31 -25.91
CA THR A 34 9.52 1.72 -25.09
C THR A 34 9.02 0.39 -25.66
N VAL A 35 8.76 -0.57 -24.78
CA VAL A 35 8.13 -1.86 -25.11
C VAL A 35 6.63 -1.66 -25.26
N SER A 36 5.99 -2.28 -26.29
CA SER A 36 4.54 -2.23 -26.39
C SER A 36 3.89 -2.90 -25.18
N ALA A 37 2.99 -2.20 -24.49
CA ALA A 37 2.21 -2.74 -23.37
C ALA A 37 1.39 -4.00 -23.77
N ALA A 38 1.07 -4.16 -25.07
CA ALA A 38 0.41 -5.35 -25.58
C ALA A 38 1.19 -6.64 -25.33
N LEU A 39 2.52 -6.57 -25.16
CA LEU A 39 3.38 -7.75 -24.91
C LEU A 39 3.22 -8.35 -23.52
N TYR A 40 2.62 -7.61 -22.57
CA TYR A 40 2.38 -8.05 -21.19
C TYR A 40 0.97 -7.68 -20.68
N SER A 41 0.05 -7.39 -21.59
CA SER A 41 -1.32 -6.94 -21.28
C SER A 41 -2.19 -7.98 -20.56
N GLY A 42 -1.85 -9.27 -20.64
CA GLY A 42 -2.56 -10.36 -19.97
C GLY A 42 -2.05 -10.67 -18.56
N LEU A 43 -0.97 -10.00 -18.10
CA LEU A 43 -0.52 -10.11 -16.71
C LEU A 43 -1.55 -9.42 -15.80
N LYS A 44 -1.83 -10.05 -14.67
CA LYS A 44 -2.78 -9.51 -13.68
C LYS A 44 -2.19 -9.57 -12.28
N TRP A 45 -2.41 -8.52 -11.53
CA TRP A 45 -2.18 -8.50 -10.11
C TRP A 45 -3.29 -9.24 -9.37
N ARG A 46 -2.91 -10.05 -8.42
CA ARG A 46 -3.78 -10.78 -7.51
C ARG A 46 -3.57 -10.24 -6.09
N SER A 47 -4.62 -9.69 -5.48
CA SER A 47 -4.58 -9.34 -4.05
C SER A 47 -4.51 -10.63 -3.23
N VAL A 48 -3.65 -10.66 -2.21
CA VAL A 48 -3.54 -11.81 -1.31
C VAL A 48 -3.93 -11.45 0.14
N GLY A 49 -4.35 -10.22 0.36
CA GLY A 49 -4.69 -9.71 1.70
C GLY A 49 -3.49 -9.07 2.40
N PRO A 50 -3.46 -9.03 3.73
CA PRO A 50 -4.46 -9.59 4.65
C PRO A 50 -5.81 -8.89 4.51
N PHE A 51 -6.90 -9.58 4.85
CA PHE A 51 -8.24 -8.98 4.93
C PHE A 51 -8.45 -8.22 6.24
N ARG A 52 -7.41 -7.76 6.81
CA ARG A 52 -7.31 -6.96 8.01
C ARG A 52 -7.34 -5.49 7.61
N SER A 53 -8.20 -4.73 8.27
CA SER A 53 -8.41 -3.32 7.91
C SER A 53 -7.21 -2.44 8.27
N GLY A 54 -7.25 -1.19 7.83
CA GLY A 54 -6.27 -0.14 8.11
C GLY A 54 -7.00 1.18 8.32
N ARG A 55 -6.26 2.28 8.43
CA ARG A 55 -6.80 3.60 8.83
C ARG A 55 -7.89 4.12 7.92
N VAL A 56 -8.96 4.60 8.57
CA VAL A 56 -10.09 5.28 7.94
C VAL A 56 -10.33 6.61 8.64
N ASP A 57 -10.28 7.71 7.89
CA ASP A 57 -10.49 9.07 8.41
C ASP A 57 -11.95 9.52 8.31
N ALA A 58 -12.71 8.99 7.36
CA ALA A 58 -14.02 9.52 7.03
C ALA A 58 -15.08 8.42 6.94
N VAL A 59 -16.25 8.66 7.58
CA VAL A 59 -17.40 7.76 7.49
C VAL A 59 -18.70 8.55 7.34
N SER A 60 -19.65 7.95 6.63
CA SER A 60 -21.02 8.45 6.53
C SER A 60 -22.02 7.32 6.34
N GLY A 61 -23.14 7.38 7.05
CA GLY A 61 -24.32 6.59 6.70
C GLY A 61 -25.14 7.27 5.61
N VAL A 62 -26.13 6.55 5.07
CA VAL A 62 -26.98 7.00 3.97
C VAL A 62 -28.39 7.31 4.50
N PRO A 63 -28.86 8.55 4.37
CA PRO A 63 -30.23 8.91 4.80
C PRO A 63 -31.28 8.01 4.17
N GLY A 64 -32.16 7.45 5.00
CA GLY A 64 -33.23 6.56 4.55
C GLY A 64 -32.81 5.12 4.17
N ARG A 65 -31.52 4.78 4.28
CA ARG A 65 -30.98 3.44 4.02
C ARG A 65 -30.17 2.95 5.21
N PRO A 66 -30.79 2.37 6.25
CA PRO A 66 -30.18 2.15 7.56
C PRO A 66 -29.02 1.15 7.58
N HIS A 67 -28.83 0.35 6.52
CA HIS A 67 -27.74 -0.63 6.41
C HIS A 67 -26.68 -0.24 5.39
N GLU A 68 -26.81 0.96 4.77
CA GLU A 68 -25.87 1.43 3.75
C GLU A 68 -24.95 2.51 4.33
N PHE A 69 -23.62 2.29 4.22
CA PHE A 69 -22.60 3.19 4.73
C PHE A 69 -21.46 3.31 3.76
N TYR A 70 -20.71 4.41 3.89
CA TYR A 70 -19.47 4.67 3.19
C TYR A 70 -18.33 4.91 4.17
N ALA A 71 -17.14 4.47 3.78
CA ALA A 71 -15.89 4.66 4.50
C ALA A 71 -14.81 5.18 3.56
N GLY A 72 -14.08 6.21 3.96
CA GLY A 72 -12.93 6.79 3.26
C GLY A 72 -11.63 6.41 3.94
N SER A 73 -10.86 5.51 3.30
CA SER A 73 -9.56 5.07 3.78
C SER A 73 -8.45 6.00 3.33
N VAL A 74 -7.41 6.14 4.13
CA VAL A 74 -6.28 7.04 3.85
C VAL A 74 -5.36 6.59 2.72
N GLY A 75 -5.45 5.35 2.28
CA GLY A 75 -4.65 4.82 1.16
C GLY A 75 -5.39 3.77 0.33
N GLY A 76 -6.66 3.50 0.68
CA GLY A 76 -7.47 2.44 0.06
C GLY A 76 -8.74 2.93 -0.65
N GLY A 77 -8.92 4.25 -0.85
CA GLY A 77 -10.08 4.83 -1.51
C GLY A 77 -11.37 4.76 -0.70
N VAL A 78 -12.51 4.85 -1.39
CA VAL A 78 -13.85 4.79 -0.78
C VAL A 78 -14.41 3.38 -0.85
N TRP A 79 -14.93 2.92 0.28
CA TRP A 79 -15.59 1.63 0.43
C TRP A 79 -17.04 1.79 0.79
N LYS A 80 -17.88 0.87 0.30
CA LYS A 80 -19.32 0.87 0.50
C LYS A 80 -19.80 -0.45 1.07
N THR A 81 -20.67 -0.42 2.08
CA THR A 81 -21.45 -1.56 2.54
C THR A 81 -22.95 -1.33 2.31
N ARG A 82 -23.70 -2.41 2.12
CA ARG A 82 -25.18 -2.41 2.02
C ARG A 82 -25.85 -3.33 3.04
N ASN A 83 -25.06 -3.87 3.95
CA ASN A 83 -25.49 -4.85 4.94
C ASN A 83 -24.87 -4.61 6.32
N ALA A 84 -24.81 -3.34 6.72
CA ALA A 84 -24.33 -2.90 8.03
C ALA A 84 -22.90 -3.40 8.36
N GLY A 85 -21.99 -3.31 7.40
CA GLY A 85 -20.57 -3.62 7.61
C GLY A 85 -20.22 -5.11 7.54
N ARG A 86 -21.14 -6.00 7.16
CA ARG A 86 -20.81 -7.42 6.96
C ARG A 86 -19.93 -7.65 5.75
N THR A 87 -20.17 -6.94 4.65
CA THR A 87 -19.32 -6.94 3.47
C THR A 87 -19.05 -5.52 2.99
N TRP A 88 -17.86 -5.30 2.45
CA TRP A 88 -17.45 -4.02 1.90
C TRP A 88 -16.99 -4.19 0.46
N GLN A 89 -17.28 -3.20 -0.37
CA GLN A 89 -16.87 -3.16 -1.78
C GLN A 89 -16.15 -1.83 -2.05
N PRO A 90 -14.99 -1.84 -2.73
CA PRO A 90 -14.34 -0.62 -3.17
C PRO A 90 -15.19 0.03 -4.28
N VAL A 91 -15.35 1.34 -4.22
CA VAL A 91 -16.17 2.10 -5.17
C VAL A 91 -15.43 3.32 -5.74
N PHE A 92 -14.11 3.41 -5.52
CA PHE A 92 -13.29 4.55 -5.91
C PHE A 92 -12.04 4.16 -6.72
N ASP A 93 -11.86 2.88 -7.03
CA ASP A 93 -10.65 2.29 -7.62
C ASP A 93 -10.29 2.83 -9.02
N GLY A 94 -11.24 3.41 -9.72
CA GLY A 94 -11.02 4.06 -11.03
C GLY A 94 -10.48 5.48 -10.96
N GLN A 95 -10.23 6.03 -9.76
CA GLN A 95 -9.75 7.40 -9.60
C GLN A 95 -8.20 7.44 -9.50
N PRO A 96 -7.56 8.57 -9.86
CA PRO A 96 -6.10 8.70 -9.85
C PRO A 96 -5.50 8.90 -8.46
N VAL A 97 -6.31 8.86 -7.41
CA VAL A 97 -5.93 9.04 -6.00
C VAL A 97 -6.67 8.03 -5.13
N SER A 98 -6.05 7.61 -4.04
CA SER A 98 -6.62 6.65 -3.09
C SER A 98 -6.77 7.19 -1.67
N SER A 99 -6.18 8.35 -1.37
CA SER A 99 -6.23 8.94 -0.03
C SER A 99 -7.50 9.75 0.16
N VAL A 100 -8.26 9.45 1.22
CA VAL A 100 -9.53 10.12 1.53
C VAL A 100 -9.49 10.66 2.96
N GLY A 101 -9.62 11.97 3.11
CA GLY A 101 -9.67 12.64 4.43
C GLY A 101 -11.08 13.07 4.86
N ALA A 102 -12.02 13.19 3.91
CA ALA A 102 -13.39 13.60 4.20
C ALA A 102 -14.40 12.96 3.26
N LEU A 103 -15.61 12.66 3.79
CA LEU A 103 -16.71 12.10 3.00
C LEU A 103 -18.05 12.54 3.58
N ALA A 104 -18.99 12.91 2.71
CA ALA A 104 -20.35 13.27 3.12
C ALA A 104 -21.37 12.81 2.07
N VAL A 105 -22.48 12.23 2.55
CA VAL A 105 -23.70 11.95 1.78
C VAL A 105 -24.69 13.07 1.96
N ALA A 106 -25.28 13.57 0.86
CA ALA A 106 -26.23 14.66 0.94
C ALA A 106 -27.48 14.29 1.74
N PRO A 107 -27.91 15.10 2.73
CA PRO A 107 -29.11 14.83 3.50
C PRO A 107 -30.39 14.70 2.66
N THR A 108 -30.45 15.36 1.52
CA THR A 108 -31.60 15.40 0.60
C THR A 108 -31.59 14.30 -0.46
N SER A 109 -30.47 13.58 -0.64
CA SER A 109 -30.34 12.56 -1.69
C SER A 109 -29.30 11.52 -1.33
N ALA A 110 -29.74 10.28 -1.19
CA ALA A 110 -28.89 9.12 -0.90
C ALA A 110 -27.84 8.80 -1.98
N ASP A 111 -28.00 9.37 -3.18
CA ASP A 111 -27.12 9.07 -4.32
C ASP A 111 -26.10 10.20 -4.60
N ILE A 112 -26.22 11.34 -3.90
CA ILE A 112 -25.24 12.45 -4.00
C ILE A 112 -24.22 12.34 -2.86
N ILE A 113 -22.95 12.16 -3.24
CA ILE A 113 -21.85 11.97 -2.31
C ILE A 113 -20.70 12.89 -2.74
N TYR A 114 -20.09 13.55 -1.76
CA TYR A 114 -18.86 14.30 -1.96
C TYR A 114 -17.72 13.66 -1.17
N VAL A 115 -16.53 13.64 -1.77
CA VAL A 115 -15.29 13.11 -1.18
C VAL A 115 -14.23 14.20 -1.27
N GLY A 116 -13.61 14.52 -0.15
CA GLY A 116 -12.38 15.31 -0.07
C GLY A 116 -11.20 14.37 0.08
N THR A 117 -10.22 14.51 -0.81
CA THR A 117 -9.05 13.64 -0.86
C THR A 117 -7.89 14.16 -0.02
N GLY A 118 -6.91 13.28 0.23
CA GLY A 118 -5.75 13.51 1.09
C GLY A 118 -6.04 13.21 2.55
N GLU A 119 -5.14 12.46 3.18
CA GLU A 119 -5.24 12.09 4.61
C GLU A 119 -5.33 13.33 5.49
N SER A 120 -6.33 13.39 6.35
CA SER A 120 -6.58 14.55 7.23
C SER A 120 -5.82 14.43 8.54
N THR A 121 -5.36 13.27 8.92
CA THR A 121 -4.56 12.97 10.11
C THR A 121 -3.07 13.12 9.81
N LEU A 122 -2.34 13.78 10.69
CA LEU A 122 -0.95 14.12 10.45
C LEU A 122 -0.03 13.15 11.17
N ARG A 123 0.62 12.27 10.39
CA ARG A 123 1.54 11.22 10.89
C ARG A 123 2.82 11.12 10.07
N ASP A 124 3.60 10.06 10.32
CA ASP A 124 4.83 9.79 9.58
C ASP A 124 4.60 9.49 8.10
N SER A 125 3.55 8.74 7.79
CA SER A 125 3.18 8.34 6.43
C SER A 125 1.86 8.99 6.00
N VAL A 126 1.93 10.21 5.51
CA VAL A 126 0.74 10.97 5.08
C VAL A 126 0.66 10.98 3.57
N SER A 127 -0.44 10.46 3.01
CA SER A 127 -0.71 10.47 1.58
C SER A 127 -1.54 11.69 1.17
N TYR A 128 -1.08 12.42 0.16
CA TYR A 128 -1.77 13.61 -0.35
C TYR A 128 -2.88 13.25 -1.34
N GLY A 129 -3.83 14.15 -1.47
CA GLY A 129 -4.95 14.07 -2.40
C GLY A 129 -4.78 14.98 -3.62
N ASP A 130 -5.87 15.13 -4.36
CA ASP A 130 -5.97 15.98 -5.55
C ASP A 130 -7.32 16.72 -5.63
N GLY A 131 -7.91 17.03 -4.48
CA GLY A 131 -9.10 17.86 -4.39
C GLY A 131 -10.39 17.11 -4.09
N VAL A 132 -11.48 17.50 -4.74
CA VAL A 132 -12.83 17.06 -4.40
C VAL A 132 -13.45 16.24 -5.53
N TYR A 133 -14.16 15.17 -5.15
CA TYR A 133 -14.94 14.32 -6.06
C TYR A 133 -16.41 14.33 -5.69
N LYS A 134 -17.29 14.16 -6.70
CA LYS A 134 -18.73 14.04 -6.55
C LYS A 134 -19.24 12.81 -7.28
N SER A 135 -20.11 12.05 -6.63
CA SER A 135 -20.98 11.07 -7.27
C SER A 135 -22.42 11.56 -7.21
N THR A 136 -23.21 11.25 -8.24
CA THR A 136 -24.66 11.51 -8.29
C THR A 136 -25.48 10.24 -8.53
N ASP A 137 -24.86 9.08 -8.45
CA ASP A 137 -25.44 7.77 -8.76
C ASP A 137 -25.16 6.68 -7.69
N GLY A 138 -24.87 7.13 -6.44
CA GLY A 138 -24.62 6.24 -5.32
C GLY A 138 -23.26 5.55 -5.38
N ALA A 139 -22.24 6.30 -5.81
CA ALA A 139 -20.85 5.90 -5.94
C ALA A 139 -20.56 4.88 -7.06
N LYS A 140 -21.36 4.84 -8.12
CA LYS A 140 -21.06 4.04 -9.30
C LYS A 140 -20.07 4.76 -10.22
N THR A 141 -20.21 6.08 -10.34
CA THR A 141 -19.29 6.95 -11.07
C THR A 141 -18.92 8.18 -10.26
N TRP A 142 -17.76 8.77 -10.57
CA TRP A 142 -17.22 9.93 -9.89
C TRP A 142 -16.79 11.01 -10.88
N THR A 143 -17.03 12.26 -10.52
CA THR A 143 -16.57 13.43 -11.25
C THR A 143 -15.61 14.21 -10.35
N HIS A 144 -14.41 14.50 -10.85
CA HIS A 144 -13.47 15.39 -10.20
C HIS A 144 -13.92 16.84 -10.32
N LEU A 145 -13.88 17.60 -9.23
CA LEU A 145 -14.44 18.94 -9.13
C LEU A 145 -13.37 20.04 -8.89
N GLY A 146 -12.09 19.71 -9.03
CA GLY A 146 -10.97 20.62 -8.78
C GLY A 146 -10.59 20.73 -7.30
N LEU A 147 -9.95 21.84 -6.94
CA LEU A 147 -9.22 22.04 -5.68
C LEU A 147 -7.99 21.12 -5.56
N ASP A 148 -7.30 20.87 -6.68
CA ASP A 148 -6.24 19.88 -6.85
C ASP A 148 -5.08 20.09 -5.86
N ASP A 149 -4.71 21.33 -5.62
CA ASP A 149 -3.57 21.70 -4.76
C ASP A 149 -3.94 21.92 -3.28
N THR A 150 -5.16 21.52 -2.86
CA THR A 150 -5.52 21.52 -1.45
C THR A 150 -4.82 20.40 -0.67
N GLN A 151 -4.33 19.40 -1.32
CA GLN A 151 -3.62 18.19 -0.83
C GLN A 151 -4.32 17.44 0.30
N HIS A 152 -4.83 18.12 1.34
CA HIS A 152 -5.44 17.50 2.51
C HIS A 152 -6.74 18.18 2.89
N ILE A 153 -7.86 17.45 2.81
CA ILE A 153 -9.20 17.95 3.12
C ILE A 153 -9.72 17.28 4.40
N GLY A 154 -9.90 18.08 5.46
CA GLY A 154 -10.35 17.61 6.78
C GLY A 154 -11.86 17.45 6.92
N ARG A 155 -12.65 18.19 6.12
CA ARG A 155 -14.12 18.13 6.17
C ARG A 155 -14.77 18.53 4.87
N VAL A 156 -15.86 17.83 4.53
CA VAL A 156 -16.85 18.25 3.54
C VAL A 156 -18.19 18.40 4.25
N ALA A 157 -18.81 19.57 4.17
CA ALA A 157 -20.10 19.87 4.76
C ALA A 157 -21.10 20.30 3.69
N ILE A 158 -22.21 19.56 3.55
CA ILE A 158 -23.24 19.78 2.54
C ILE A 158 -24.40 20.52 3.19
N ASP A 159 -24.93 21.56 2.54
CA ASP A 159 -26.12 22.24 2.99
C ASP A 159 -27.28 21.23 3.12
N PRO A 160 -27.96 21.19 4.29
CA PRO A 160 -29.02 20.21 4.57
C PRO A 160 -30.26 20.36 3.67
N LYS A 161 -30.41 21.45 2.93
CA LYS A 161 -31.55 21.75 2.07
C LYS A 161 -31.21 21.79 0.59
N ASN A 162 -29.93 22.06 0.25
CA ASN A 162 -29.47 22.19 -1.14
C ASN A 162 -28.13 21.49 -1.34
N PRO A 163 -28.08 20.32 -1.99
CA PRO A 163 -26.85 19.53 -2.16
C PRO A 163 -25.83 20.18 -3.09
N ASP A 164 -26.18 21.27 -3.78
CA ASP A 164 -25.24 22.04 -4.60
C ASP A 164 -24.47 23.11 -3.82
N ILE A 165 -24.86 23.38 -2.55
CA ILE A 165 -24.11 24.25 -1.65
C ILE A 165 -23.25 23.37 -0.74
N VAL A 166 -21.92 23.46 -0.90
CA VAL A 166 -20.97 22.66 -0.14
C VAL A 166 -19.82 23.51 0.36
N PHE A 167 -19.40 23.26 1.59
CA PHE A 167 -18.19 23.83 2.17
C PHE A 167 -17.13 22.73 2.32
N VAL A 168 -15.87 23.10 2.06
CA VAL A 168 -14.71 22.24 2.17
C VAL A 168 -13.70 22.91 3.10
N ALA A 169 -13.28 22.21 4.16
CA ALA A 169 -12.18 22.61 5.02
C ALA A 169 -10.89 22.03 4.47
N ALA A 170 -10.05 22.86 3.87
CA ALA A 170 -8.75 22.48 3.31
C ALA A 170 -7.64 22.81 4.32
N ILE A 171 -6.97 21.75 4.81
CA ILE A 171 -5.80 21.89 5.68
C ILE A 171 -4.62 22.43 4.85
N GLY A 172 -4.53 22.04 3.57
CA GLY A 172 -3.46 22.44 2.66
C GLY A 172 -2.21 21.58 2.80
N HIS A 173 -1.09 22.08 2.35
CA HIS A 173 0.20 21.38 2.39
C HIS A 173 0.71 21.22 3.83
N PHE A 174 1.20 20.06 4.21
CA PHE A 174 1.73 19.83 5.55
C PHE A 174 3.18 20.27 5.73
N TYR A 175 3.96 20.33 4.65
CA TYR A 175 5.40 20.56 4.74
C TYR A 175 5.83 21.98 4.35
N GLY A 176 4.94 22.76 3.73
CA GLY A 176 5.21 24.11 3.30
C GLY A 176 4.01 25.06 3.43
N PRO A 177 4.21 26.35 3.17
CA PRO A 177 3.12 27.31 3.04
C PRO A 177 2.30 27.01 1.77
N SER A 178 0.98 27.17 1.84
CA SER A 178 0.11 26.96 0.70
C SER A 178 -0.97 28.05 0.60
N PRO A 179 -1.16 28.67 -0.55
CA PRO A 179 -2.29 29.56 -0.77
C PRO A 179 -3.63 28.80 -0.77
N GLU A 180 -3.63 27.48 -0.98
CA GLU A 180 -4.85 26.65 -1.05
C GLU A 180 -5.30 26.10 0.31
N ARG A 181 -4.96 26.80 1.40
CA ARG A 181 -5.47 26.58 2.75
C ARG A 181 -6.76 27.36 2.99
N GLY A 182 -7.61 26.87 3.92
CA GLY A 182 -8.79 27.58 4.40
C GLY A 182 -10.11 26.92 4.04
N VAL A 183 -11.21 27.70 4.05
CA VAL A 183 -12.55 27.19 3.72
C VAL A 183 -12.93 27.59 2.31
N PHE A 184 -13.29 26.61 1.51
CA PHE A 184 -13.86 26.80 0.16
C PHE A 184 -15.37 26.55 0.19
N ARG A 185 -16.10 27.26 -0.68
CA ARG A 185 -17.54 27.09 -0.87
C ARG A 185 -17.88 27.00 -2.35
N THR A 186 -18.74 26.05 -2.70
CA THR A 186 -19.47 26.06 -3.97
C THR A 186 -20.96 26.36 -3.74
N LYS A 187 -21.63 26.91 -4.78
CA LYS A 187 -23.08 27.11 -4.80
C LYS A 187 -23.73 26.47 -6.04
N ASP A 188 -22.95 25.73 -6.83
CA ASP A 188 -23.33 25.15 -8.11
C ASP A 188 -22.95 23.67 -8.25
N GLY A 189 -22.81 23.01 -7.11
CA GLY A 189 -22.52 21.58 -7.04
C GLY A 189 -21.07 21.22 -7.38
N GLY A 190 -20.14 22.17 -7.18
CA GLY A 190 -18.72 21.98 -7.39
C GLY A 190 -18.20 22.40 -8.77
N LYS A 191 -19.02 23.05 -9.61
CA LYS A 191 -18.56 23.57 -10.90
C LYS A 191 -17.62 24.77 -10.71
N THR A 192 -17.86 25.56 -9.68
CA THR A 192 -16.99 26.68 -9.28
C THR A 192 -16.78 26.67 -7.76
N TRP A 193 -15.60 27.11 -7.34
CA TRP A 193 -15.23 27.22 -5.93
C TRP A 193 -14.81 28.64 -5.56
N GLN A 194 -15.23 29.08 -4.41
CA GLN A 194 -14.84 30.37 -3.83
C GLN A 194 -14.13 30.10 -2.49
N LYS A 195 -12.92 30.62 -2.31
CA LYS A 195 -12.23 30.64 -1.02
C LYS A 195 -12.89 31.70 -0.15
N VAL A 196 -13.62 31.29 0.87
CA VAL A 196 -14.48 32.18 1.70
C VAL A 196 -13.90 32.48 3.06
N LEU A 197 -12.93 31.72 3.53
CA LEU A 197 -12.18 32.01 4.77
C LEU A 197 -10.72 31.62 4.55
N PHE A 198 -9.84 32.62 4.63
CA PHE A 198 -8.39 32.46 4.52
C PHE A 198 -7.73 33.47 5.44
N THR A 199 -6.75 33.05 6.23
CA THR A 199 -6.05 33.95 7.15
C THR A 199 -4.60 34.17 6.70
N ASN A 200 -3.86 33.10 6.42
CA ASN A 200 -2.50 33.15 5.87
C ASN A 200 -2.12 31.79 5.25
N ALA A 201 -0.97 31.72 4.60
CA ALA A 201 -0.51 30.51 3.90
C ALA A 201 -0.07 29.36 4.84
N ASP A 202 0.03 29.61 6.14
CA ASP A 202 0.46 28.63 7.15
C ASP A 202 -0.74 28.07 7.95
N THR A 203 -1.95 28.65 7.75
CA THR A 203 -3.13 28.30 8.53
C THR A 203 -4.22 27.71 7.64
N GLY A 204 -4.50 26.40 7.83
CA GLY A 204 -5.52 25.66 7.12
C GLY A 204 -6.81 25.49 7.90
N ALA A 205 -7.91 25.15 7.21
CA ALA A 205 -9.15 24.76 7.87
C ALA A 205 -9.17 23.24 8.12
N VAL A 206 -9.51 22.85 9.35
CA VAL A 206 -9.57 21.44 9.77
C VAL A 206 -11.01 20.95 9.82
N ASP A 207 -11.94 21.83 10.21
CA ASP A 207 -13.33 21.47 10.34
C ASP A 207 -14.24 22.61 9.88
N VAL A 208 -15.40 22.26 9.33
CA VAL A 208 -16.48 23.18 8.95
C VAL A 208 -17.83 22.48 9.18
N VAL A 209 -18.75 23.15 9.87
CA VAL A 209 -20.08 22.62 10.18
C VAL A 209 -21.16 23.65 9.88
N ILE A 210 -22.29 23.18 9.36
CA ILE A 210 -23.44 24.01 8.95
C ILE A 210 -24.56 23.75 9.95
N ASP A 211 -25.25 24.80 10.41
CA ASP A 211 -26.46 24.67 11.23
C ASP A 211 -27.55 23.93 10.43
N PRO A 212 -28.03 22.75 10.90
CA PRO A 212 -28.97 21.93 10.15
C PRO A 212 -30.35 22.59 9.98
N THR A 213 -30.67 23.59 10.78
CA THR A 213 -31.96 24.32 10.72
C THR A 213 -31.84 25.62 9.95
N ASN A 214 -30.68 26.28 10.01
CA ASN A 214 -30.37 27.54 9.35
C ASN A 214 -29.02 27.50 8.60
N PRO A 215 -29.00 27.13 7.31
CA PRO A 215 -27.74 26.98 6.55
C PRO A 215 -26.92 28.26 6.36
N LEU A 216 -27.48 29.41 6.71
CA LEU A 216 -26.72 30.67 6.73
C LEU A 216 -25.71 30.73 7.89
N VAL A 217 -25.93 29.94 8.94
CA VAL A 217 -25.01 29.85 10.09
C VAL A 217 -24.02 28.73 9.84
N VAL A 218 -22.75 29.10 9.76
CA VAL A 218 -21.63 28.17 9.50
C VAL A 218 -20.51 28.44 10.50
N TYR A 219 -19.91 27.38 11.02
CA TYR A 219 -18.75 27.47 11.90
C TYR A 219 -17.55 26.80 11.23
N ALA A 220 -16.35 27.31 11.49
CA ALA A 220 -15.09 26.73 11.00
C ALA A 220 -14.02 26.76 12.06
N SER A 221 -13.13 25.77 12.01
CA SER A 221 -11.92 25.68 12.82
C SER A 221 -10.68 25.79 11.93
N LEU A 222 -9.78 26.70 12.27
CA LEU A 222 -8.51 26.91 11.58
C LEU A 222 -7.33 26.53 12.48
N TRP A 223 -6.33 25.95 11.86
CA TRP A 223 -5.11 25.48 12.51
C TRP A 223 -3.86 25.95 11.76
N ASN A 224 -2.96 26.64 12.47
CA ASN A 224 -1.65 26.98 11.94
C ASN A 224 -0.71 25.82 12.18
N THR A 225 -0.28 25.14 11.13
CA THR A 225 0.59 23.97 11.24
C THR A 225 1.49 23.77 10.02
N LYS A 226 2.72 23.33 10.30
CA LYS A 226 3.64 22.70 9.35
C LYS A 226 4.41 21.61 10.06
N ARG A 227 4.76 20.55 9.35
CA ARG A 227 5.47 19.41 9.89
C ARG A 227 6.95 19.42 9.48
N PRO A 228 7.89 19.41 10.43
CA PRO A 228 9.32 19.19 10.16
C PRO A 228 9.59 17.78 9.65
N ALA A 229 10.61 17.63 8.80
CA ALA A 229 10.99 16.34 8.24
C ALA A 229 11.47 15.32 9.30
N TRP A 230 12.02 15.80 10.43
CA TRP A 230 12.52 14.96 11.53
C TRP A 230 11.50 14.69 12.63
N TYR A 231 10.27 15.20 12.53
CA TYR A 231 9.21 14.95 13.50
C TYR A 231 8.10 14.12 12.91
N THR A 232 7.62 13.16 13.71
CA THR A 232 6.38 12.46 13.43
C THR A 232 5.17 13.36 13.67
N TYR A 233 5.25 14.28 14.64
CA TYR A 233 4.14 15.13 15.06
C TYR A 233 4.34 16.58 14.64
N ALA A 234 3.24 17.28 14.32
CA ALA A 234 3.31 18.68 13.96
C ALA A 234 3.29 19.57 15.20
N PRO A 235 4.15 20.57 15.30
CA PRO A 235 3.92 21.67 16.22
C PRO A 235 2.69 22.46 15.78
N SER A 236 1.86 22.86 16.73
CA SER A 236 0.56 23.40 16.39
C SER A 236 0.15 24.58 17.24
N ASN A 237 0.66 25.74 16.94
CA ASN A 237 0.08 27.01 17.39
C ASN A 237 0.71 28.17 16.64
N GLY A 238 -0.08 29.04 16.06
CA GLY A 238 0.42 30.19 15.34
C GLY A 238 -0.68 31.18 15.01
N PRO A 239 -0.34 32.33 14.43
CA PRO A 239 -1.30 33.35 14.10
C PRO A 239 -2.30 32.84 13.07
N GLY A 240 -3.56 33.21 13.24
CA GLY A 240 -4.66 32.88 12.34
C GLY A 240 -5.40 31.59 12.67
N GLY A 241 -4.92 30.76 13.60
CA GLY A 241 -5.68 29.64 14.17
C GLY A 241 -6.87 30.12 15.01
N GLY A 242 -7.86 29.23 15.28
CA GLY A 242 -9.01 29.52 16.11
C GLY A 242 -10.33 29.13 15.50
N LEU A 243 -11.42 29.46 16.19
CA LEU A 243 -12.79 29.20 15.77
C LEU A 243 -13.43 30.45 15.14
N TYR A 244 -14.14 30.23 14.05
CA TYR A 244 -14.80 31.30 13.27
C TYR A 244 -16.27 31.00 13.04
N LYS A 245 -17.10 32.03 12.97
CA LYS A 245 -18.54 31.94 12.69
C LYS A 245 -18.94 32.87 11.56
N SER A 246 -19.76 32.34 10.64
CA SER A 246 -20.52 33.11 9.63
C SER A 246 -22.01 33.06 9.95
N VAL A 247 -22.77 34.12 9.61
CA VAL A 247 -24.22 34.16 9.70
C VAL A 247 -24.89 34.53 8.36
N ASP A 248 -24.12 34.55 7.29
CA ASP A 248 -24.51 34.92 5.94
C ASP A 248 -24.10 33.88 4.88
N GLY A 249 -24.08 32.59 5.30
CA GLY A 249 -23.76 31.48 4.42
C GLY A 249 -22.29 31.48 4.00
N GLY A 250 -21.39 31.90 4.89
CA GLY A 250 -19.94 31.89 4.64
C GLY A 250 -19.44 33.07 3.82
N THR A 251 -20.21 34.15 3.66
CA THR A 251 -19.75 35.35 2.92
C THR A 251 -18.83 36.18 3.78
N THR A 252 -19.17 36.35 5.07
CA THR A 252 -18.31 37.02 6.06
C THR A 252 -18.10 36.12 7.28
N TRP A 253 -16.96 36.27 7.91
CA TRP A 253 -16.55 35.46 9.07
C TRP A 253 -16.07 36.34 10.23
N LYS A 254 -16.43 35.96 11.44
CA LYS A 254 -15.97 36.59 12.67
C LYS A 254 -15.32 35.56 13.59
N PRO A 255 -14.15 35.88 14.19
CA PRO A 255 -13.54 35.00 15.17
C PRO A 255 -14.42 34.94 16.42
N MET A 256 -14.48 33.74 17.03
CA MET A 256 -15.12 33.52 18.33
C MET A 256 -14.00 33.47 19.39
N THR A 257 -14.09 34.29 20.43
CA THR A 257 -13.03 34.42 21.44
C THR A 257 -13.53 34.39 22.87
N THR A 258 -14.79 34.74 23.12
CA THR A 258 -15.32 34.91 24.47
C THR A 258 -15.44 33.57 25.21
N GLY A 259 -14.58 33.37 26.23
CA GLY A 259 -14.56 32.15 27.03
C GLY A 259 -13.75 30.98 26.41
N LEU A 260 -13.04 31.24 25.29
CA LEU A 260 -12.11 30.30 24.63
C LEU A 260 -10.67 30.53 25.09
N PRO A 261 -9.78 29.54 24.94
CA PRO A 261 -8.36 29.71 25.20
C PRO A 261 -7.75 30.81 24.32
N THR A 262 -6.79 31.54 24.87
CA THR A 262 -6.06 32.61 24.15
C THR A 262 -4.63 32.24 23.81
N GLU A 263 -4.10 31.15 24.40
CA GLU A 263 -2.73 30.68 24.21
C GLU A 263 -2.68 29.27 23.72
N GLY A 264 -1.80 29.02 22.76
CA GLY A 264 -1.50 27.69 22.25
C GLY A 264 -2.70 27.06 21.53
N PHE A 265 -3.51 27.82 20.83
CA PHE A 265 -4.67 27.34 20.11
C PHE A 265 -4.24 26.50 18.91
N GLY A 266 -4.42 25.19 19.01
CA GLY A 266 -4.04 24.20 18.02
C GLY A 266 -5.24 23.66 17.23
N ARG A 267 -5.13 22.38 16.80
CA ARG A 267 -6.17 21.68 16.05
C ARG A 267 -7.45 21.55 16.89
N SER A 268 -8.60 21.79 16.28
CA SER A 268 -9.87 21.82 17.01
C SER A 268 -11.03 21.40 16.12
N GLY A 269 -11.97 20.64 16.69
CA GLY A 269 -13.17 20.18 16.01
C GLY A 269 -14.44 20.75 16.56
N LEU A 270 -15.49 20.78 15.76
CA LEU A 270 -16.77 21.43 16.04
C LEU A 270 -17.95 20.50 15.85
N ALA A 271 -18.98 20.62 16.71
CA ALA A 271 -20.27 19.98 16.48
C ALA A 271 -21.43 20.88 16.95
N ILE A 272 -22.47 20.97 16.13
CA ILE A 272 -23.76 21.61 16.48
C ILE A 272 -24.71 20.52 16.93
N ALA A 273 -25.39 20.68 18.05
CA ALA A 273 -26.44 19.77 18.47
C ALA A 273 -27.68 19.92 17.57
N PRO A 274 -28.06 18.91 16.75
CA PRO A 274 -29.14 19.08 15.78
C PRO A 274 -30.52 19.36 16.44
N SER A 275 -30.76 18.79 17.61
CA SER A 275 -31.99 19.04 18.37
C SER A 275 -32.03 20.37 19.12
N ASN A 276 -30.88 21.07 19.24
CA ASN A 276 -30.79 22.40 19.85
C ASN A 276 -29.60 23.16 19.25
N THR A 277 -29.76 23.83 18.11
CA THR A 277 -28.69 24.47 17.35
C THR A 277 -28.05 25.68 18.04
N LYS A 278 -28.60 26.15 19.18
CA LYS A 278 -27.90 27.10 20.05
C LYS A 278 -26.74 26.44 20.82
N ARG A 279 -26.79 25.12 20.98
CA ARG A 279 -25.73 24.37 21.64
C ARG A 279 -24.68 23.91 20.60
N VAL A 280 -23.48 24.39 20.81
CA VAL A 280 -22.30 24.05 19.98
C VAL A 280 -21.20 23.57 20.91
N TYR A 281 -20.52 22.50 20.47
CA TYR A 281 -19.37 21.92 21.14
C TYR A 281 -18.11 22.14 20.34
N ALA A 282 -16.99 22.31 21.07
CA ALA A 282 -15.65 22.33 20.47
C ALA A 282 -14.67 21.54 21.31
N VAL A 283 -13.98 20.57 20.73
CA VAL A 283 -12.76 19.98 21.29
C VAL A 283 -11.60 20.84 20.85
N ILE A 284 -10.83 21.33 21.79
CA ILE A 284 -9.77 22.32 21.53
C ILE A 284 -8.44 21.81 22.08
N ASP A 285 -7.45 21.65 21.20
CA ASP A 285 -6.05 21.53 21.56
C ASP A 285 -5.48 22.92 21.85
N ALA A 286 -5.10 23.18 23.09
CA ALA A 286 -4.57 24.44 23.53
C ALA A 286 -3.82 24.28 24.86
N LYS A 287 -3.15 25.35 25.34
CA LYS A 287 -2.56 25.36 26.68
C LYS A 287 -3.62 25.03 27.75
N GLU A 288 -4.82 25.62 27.63
CA GLU A 288 -6.00 25.31 28.42
C GLU A 288 -6.97 24.42 27.63
N GLY A 289 -6.44 23.33 27.04
CA GLY A 289 -7.20 22.39 26.20
C GLY A 289 -8.39 21.74 26.91
N GLY A 290 -9.36 21.23 26.16
CA GLY A 290 -10.54 20.59 26.70
C GLY A 290 -11.72 20.55 25.75
N LEU A 291 -12.86 20.05 26.26
CA LEU A 291 -14.15 20.23 25.63
C LEU A 291 -14.79 21.53 26.12
N TYR A 292 -15.16 22.39 25.17
CA TYR A 292 -15.89 23.64 25.39
C TYR A 292 -17.30 23.54 24.85
N ARG A 293 -18.26 24.22 25.48
CA ARG A 293 -19.65 24.28 25.06
C ARG A 293 -20.15 25.71 25.06
N SER A 294 -20.90 26.05 24.04
CA SER A 294 -21.72 27.25 23.94
C SER A 294 -23.18 26.84 23.99
N ASP A 295 -24.04 27.58 24.69
CA ASP A 295 -25.50 27.44 24.71
C ASP A 295 -26.22 28.64 24.06
N ASP A 296 -25.42 29.55 23.41
CA ASP A 296 -25.91 30.78 22.77
C ASP A 296 -25.39 30.90 21.32
N ALA A 297 -25.28 29.76 20.65
CA ALA A 297 -24.81 29.64 19.25
C ALA A 297 -23.41 30.26 19.03
N GLY A 298 -22.47 30.04 19.96
CA GLY A 298 -21.08 30.45 19.85
C GLY A 298 -20.77 31.88 20.27
N ALA A 299 -21.72 32.60 20.86
CA ALA A 299 -21.45 33.95 21.36
C ALA A 299 -20.56 33.92 22.62
N THR A 300 -20.80 32.95 23.51
CA THR A 300 -19.94 32.69 24.68
C THR A 300 -19.67 31.20 24.84
N TRP A 301 -18.51 30.87 25.41
CA TRP A 301 -18.06 29.49 25.59
C TRP A 301 -17.68 29.20 27.04
N LYS A 302 -17.97 27.98 27.49
CA LYS A 302 -17.59 27.48 28.80
C LYS A 302 -16.83 26.18 28.66
N LYS A 303 -15.70 26.05 29.37
CA LYS A 303 -14.96 24.79 29.48
C LYS A 303 -15.80 23.80 30.28
N MET A 304 -16.18 22.70 29.69
CA MET A 304 -16.99 21.65 30.31
C MET A 304 -16.09 20.59 30.94
N SER A 305 -15.00 20.20 30.26
CA SER A 305 -14.09 19.19 30.77
C SER A 305 -12.65 19.51 30.30
N GLY A 306 -11.70 19.27 31.22
CA GLY A 306 -10.26 19.28 30.92
C GLY A 306 -9.64 17.87 30.85
N ASP A 307 -10.46 16.83 30.77
CA ASP A 307 -10.01 15.44 30.68
C ASP A 307 -9.17 15.22 29.43
N GLN A 308 -7.90 14.85 29.61
CA GLN A 308 -6.96 14.65 28.50
C GLN A 308 -7.37 13.50 27.58
N ARG A 309 -8.17 12.54 28.04
CA ARG A 309 -8.72 11.49 27.18
C ARG A 309 -9.63 12.04 26.07
N VAL A 310 -10.11 13.27 26.23
CA VAL A 310 -11.02 13.95 25.32
C VAL A 310 -10.28 14.82 24.31
N TRP A 311 -9.18 15.47 24.70
CA TRP A 311 -8.51 16.47 23.88
C TRP A 311 -7.00 16.24 23.69
N GLY A 312 -6.41 15.28 24.41
CA GLY A 312 -5.00 14.91 24.26
C GLY A 312 -4.69 14.41 22.83
N ARG A 313 -3.43 14.55 22.41
CA ARG A 313 -2.98 14.24 21.04
C ARG A 313 -3.75 15.04 19.98
N GLY A 314 -4.02 16.34 20.24
CA GLY A 314 -4.82 17.18 19.35
C GLY A 314 -4.26 17.33 17.93
N TRP A 315 -2.96 17.16 17.73
CA TRP A 315 -2.35 17.09 16.40
C TRP A 315 -2.92 15.92 15.55
N TYR A 316 -3.54 14.90 16.18
CA TYR A 316 -4.08 13.71 15.52
C TYR A 316 -5.61 13.61 15.62
N PHE A 317 -6.20 13.99 16.77
CA PHE A 317 -7.62 13.89 17.03
C PHE A 317 -8.26 15.26 17.27
N GLU A 318 -9.41 15.49 16.66
CA GLU A 318 -10.14 16.75 16.86
C GLU A 318 -11.66 16.59 16.84
N LYS A 319 -12.18 15.43 16.41
CA LYS A 319 -13.63 15.32 16.19
C LYS A 319 -14.43 15.29 17.48
N VAL A 320 -15.60 15.90 17.45
CA VAL A 320 -16.66 15.77 18.43
C VAL A 320 -17.98 15.55 17.71
N VAL A 321 -18.83 14.71 18.24
CA VAL A 321 -20.13 14.34 17.65
C VAL A 321 -21.20 14.40 18.70
N VAL A 322 -22.34 15.02 18.36
CA VAL A 322 -23.52 15.12 19.25
C VAL A 322 -24.62 14.25 18.67
N ASP A 323 -25.29 13.51 19.56
CA ASP A 323 -26.47 12.74 19.19
C ASP A 323 -27.54 13.64 18.56
N PRO A 324 -28.10 13.25 17.39
CA PRO A 324 -29.10 14.09 16.70
C PRO A 324 -30.33 14.41 17.50
N LYS A 325 -30.71 13.56 18.44
CA LYS A 325 -31.95 13.69 19.22
C LYS A 325 -31.74 14.19 20.67
N ASN A 326 -30.51 13.98 21.20
CA ASN A 326 -30.19 14.36 22.58
C ASN A 326 -28.95 15.30 22.60
N PRO A 327 -29.11 16.61 22.87
CA PRO A 327 -28.01 17.55 22.86
C PRO A 327 -27.01 17.36 24.02
N ASP A 328 -27.34 16.55 25.04
CA ASP A 328 -26.46 16.21 26.17
C ASP A 328 -25.65 14.93 25.94
N LEU A 329 -25.97 14.15 24.88
CA LEU A 329 -25.23 12.93 24.53
C LEU A 329 -24.14 13.27 23.51
N VAL A 330 -22.90 13.24 23.98
CA VAL A 330 -21.72 13.67 23.22
C VAL A 330 -20.72 12.54 23.13
N TYR A 331 -20.16 12.34 21.93
CA TYR A 331 -19.10 11.38 21.66
C TYR A 331 -17.85 12.12 21.21
N VAL A 332 -16.70 11.74 21.75
CA VAL A 332 -15.40 12.28 21.35
C VAL A 332 -14.49 11.11 21.01
N PRO A 333 -14.25 10.86 19.70
CA PRO A 333 -13.25 9.90 19.27
C PRO A 333 -11.84 10.42 19.57
N ASN A 334 -11.02 9.56 20.12
CA ASN A 334 -9.62 9.77 20.49
C ASN A 334 -8.97 8.38 20.56
N VAL A 335 -7.91 8.15 21.35
CA VAL A 335 -7.35 6.81 21.60
C VAL A 335 -8.46 5.82 21.98
N GLY A 336 -9.43 6.25 22.79
CA GLY A 336 -10.71 5.57 23.01
C GLY A 336 -11.85 6.52 22.67
N ILE A 337 -13.05 6.00 22.39
CA ILE A 337 -14.22 6.87 22.23
C ILE A 337 -14.78 7.21 23.61
N GLN A 338 -14.78 8.48 23.94
CA GLN A 338 -15.32 9.01 25.18
C GLN A 338 -16.78 9.42 24.97
N ARG A 339 -17.69 8.95 25.81
CA ARG A 339 -19.13 9.31 25.78
C ARG A 339 -19.51 10.09 27.02
N SER A 340 -20.13 11.24 26.82
CA SER A 340 -20.80 12.02 27.86
C SER A 340 -22.32 11.90 27.73
N LYS A 341 -23.04 11.82 28.86
CA LYS A 341 -24.49 11.85 28.93
C LYS A 341 -25.03 13.11 29.62
N ASP A 342 -24.17 14.04 29.99
CA ASP A 342 -24.46 15.23 30.79
C ASP A 342 -23.97 16.54 30.12
N GLY A 343 -23.91 16.54 28.79
CA GLY A 343 -23.55 17.73 28.03
C GLY A 343 -22.04 18.04 28.10
N GLY A 344 -21.19 17.04 28.28
CA GLY A 344 -19.73 17.17 28.25
C GLY A 344 -19.11 17.42 29.61
N ALA A 345 -19.85 17.34 30.73
CA ALA A 345 -19.31 17.55 32.06
C ALA A 345 -18.49 16.35 32.55
N THR A 346 -18.98 15.12 32.29
CA THR A 346 -18.28 13.89 32.63
C THR A 346 -18.19 12.94 31.43
N PHE A 347 -17.13 12.10 31.39
CA PHE A 347 -16.89 11.16 30.31
C PHE A 347 -16.60 9.76 30.80
N ALA A 348 -17.14 8.78 30.10
CA ALA A 348 -16.81 7.37 30.22
C ALA A 348 -16.48 6.78 28.86
N ASN A 349 -15.67 5.72 28.85
CA ASN A 349 -15.42 4.99 27.59
C ASN A 349 -16.75 4.45 27.03
N TRP A 350 -16.97 4.68 25.73
CA TRP A 350 -18.13 4.12 25.04
C TRP A 350 -17.85 2.65 24.70
N ALA A 351 -18.24 1.79 25.63
CA ALA A 351 -18.59 0.38 25.46
C ALA A 351 -17.63 -0.53 24.66
N MET A 352 -16.36 -0.30 24.72
CA MET A 352 -15.38 -1.15 24.02
C MET A 352 -14.83 -2.27 24.91
N ARG A 353 -15.62 -2.82 25.84
CA ARG A 353 -15.23 -4.00 26.61
C ARG A 353 -15.15 -5.21 25.71
N GLY A 354 -13.91 -5.73 25.52
CA GLY A 354 -13.67 -6.92 24.71
C GLY A 354 -13.87 -6.69 23.21
N SER A 355 -13.83 -5.45 22.76
CA SER A 355 -13.73 -5.17 21.32
C SER A 355 -12.56 -5.95 20.72
N PRO A 356 -12.72 -6.50 19.52
CA PRO A 356 -11.67 -7.28 18.85
C PRO A 356 -10.44 -6.46 18.42
N GLY A 357 -10.05 -5.50 19.23
CA GLY A 357 -9.00 -4.53 18.93
C GLY A 357 -9.59 -3.29 18.27
N GLY A 358 -8.85 -2.24 18.30
CA GLY A 358 -9.21 -0.95 17.77
C GLY A 358 -8.95 0.10 18.82
N ASP A 359 -8.16 1.06 18.42
CA ASP A 359 -7.90 2.30 19.14
C ASP A 359 -7.69 3.39 18.11
N ASP A 360 -7.35 4.58 18.56
CA ASP A 360 -7.12 5.72 17.70
C ASP A 360 -8.28 5.96 16.73
N TYR A 361 -9.42 6.38 17.31
CA TYR A 361 -10.68 6.62 16.58
C TYR A 361 -10.73 8.03 16.01
N HIS A 362 -11.14 8.15 14.72
CA HIS A 362 -11.13 9.41 13.97
C HIS A 362 -12.50 10.02 13.81
N GLN A 363 -13.52 9.22 13.53
CA GLN A 363 -14.87 9.75 13.29
C GLN A 363 -15.96 8.79 13.76
N VAL A 364 -17.06 9.38 14.25
CA VAL A 364 -18.34 8.70 14.50
C VAL A 364 -19.39 9.41 13.65
N TRP A 365 -20.23 8.65 12.96
CA TRP A 365 -21.47 9.16 12.38
C TRP A 365 -22.65 8.43 13.03
N ILE A 366 -23.67 9.19 13.43
CA ILE A 366 -24.89 8.68 14.05
C ILE A 366 -26.06 9.00 13.14
N SER A 367 -26.96 8.02 12.94
CA SER A 367 -28.12 8.22 12.08
C SER A 367 -29.06 9.30 12.63
N PRO A 368 -29.42 10.33 11.82
CA PRO A 368 -30.38 11.35 12.24
C PRO A 368 -31.76 10.79 12.56
N SER A 369 -32.13 9.65 11.97
CA SER A 369 -33.43 9.02 12.19
C SER A 369 -33.44 8.03 13.37
N ASP A 370 -32.27 7.44 13.70
CA ASP A 370 -32.16 6.42 14.73
C ASP A 370 -30.81 6.47 15.45
N SER A 371 -30.76 6.95 16.66
CA SER A 371 -29.52 7.07 17.46
C SER A 371 -28.87 5.71 17.82
N ASN A 372 -29.55 4.59 17.60
CA ASN A 372 -28.95 3.26 17.72
C ASN A 372 -28.04 2.89 16.54
N THR A 373 -28.23 3.52 15.41
CA THR A 373 -27.45 3.23 14.21
C THR A 373 -26.26 4.17 14.10
N ALA A 374 -25.06 3.63 14.19
CA ALA A 374 -23.82 4.40 14.08
C ALA A 374 -22.73 3.65 13.31
N ILE A 375 -21.81 4.40 12.72
CA ILE A 375 -20.59 3.90 12.11
C ILE A 375 -19.39 4.64 12.72
N VAL A 376 -18.31 3.91 12.94
CA VAL A 376 -17.10 4.38 13.61
C VAL A 376 -15.89 4.09 12.74
N ALA A 377 -15.01 5.08 12.59
CA ALA A 377 -13.72 4.98 11.92
C ALA A 377 -12.57 5.00 12.92
N SER A 378 -11.54 4.19 12.64
CA SER A 378 -10.30 4.11 13.43
C SER A 378 -9.09 3.76 12.59
N ASP A 379 -7.91 3.68 13.23
CA ASP A 379 -6.68 3.20 12.61
C ASP A 379 -6.74 1.72 12.17
N GLN A 380 -7.65 0.93 12.75
CA GLN A 380 -7.84 -0.47 12.40
C GLN A 380 -9.04 -0.70 11.45
N GLY A 381 -9.68 0.37 10.97
CA GLY A 381 -10.76 0.27 9.99
C GLY A 381 -12.11 0.81 10.45
N VAL A 382 -13.18 0.20 9.97
CA VAL A 382 -14.55 0.67 10.18
C VAL A 382 -15.39 -0.41 10.82
N ILE A 383 -16.20 -0.01 11.80
CA ILE A 383 -17.23 -0.86 12.40
C ILE A 383 -18.59 -0.16 12.42
N VAL A 384 -19.64 -0.94 12.32
CA VAL A 384 -21.03 -0.50 12.35
C VAL A 384 -21.74 -1.11 13.55
N THR A 385 -22.56 -0.32 14.24
CA THR A 385 -23.46 -0.80 15.29
C THR A 385 -24.90 -0.40 14.99
N LEU A 386 -25.85 -1.24 15.42
CA LEU A 386 -27.28 -1.01 15.31
C LEU A 386 -27.95 -0.88 16.70
N ASN A 387 -27.16 -0.84 17.78
CA ASN A 387 -27.60 -0.71 19.16
C ASN A 387 -26.66 0.23 19.96
N ALA A 388 -26.27 1.37 19.35
CA ALA A 388 -25.29 2.33 19.89
C ALA A 388 -25.65 2.89 21.28
N LEU A 389 -26.93 2.93 21.63
CA LEU A 389 -27.42 3.45 22.92
C LEU A 389 -27.30 2.43 24.05
N ASP A 390 -27.12 1.16 23.76
CA ASP A 390 -26.91 0.13 24.76
C ASP A 390 -25.68 0.45 25.63
N GLU A 391 -25.62 -0.12 26.80
CA GLU A 391 -24.46 0.00 27.68
C GLU A 391 -23.23 -0.68 27.04
N ILE A 392 -23.46 -1.80 26.37
CA ILE A 392 -22.44 -2.57 25.62
C ILE A 392 -22.99 -2.77 24.21
N PRO A 393 -22.71 -1.88 23.25
CA PRO A 393 -23.11 -2.05 21.86
C PRO A 393 -22.33 -3.18 21.17
N GLU A 394 -22.98 -3.83 20.22
CA GLU A 394 -22.38 -4.81 19.34
C GLU A 394 -21.94 -4.15 18.05
N PHE A 395 -20.79 -4.57 17.51
CA PHE A 395 -20.21 -4.01 16.30
C PHE A 395 -19.93 -5.09 15.24
N SER A 396 -19.91 -4.66 13.97
CA SER A 396 -19.44 -5.48 12.87
C SER A 396 -17.93 -5.78 12.98
N SER A 397 -17.43 -6.65 12.11
CA SER A 397 -16.02 -7.06 12.13
C SER A 397 -15.08 -6.01 11.55
N TRP A 398 -13.86 -5.93 12.12
CA TRP A 398 -12.71 -5.22 11.53
C TRP A 398 -11.99 -5.98 10.42
N VAL A 399 -12.16 -7.29 10.33
CA VAL A 399 -11.38 -8.20 9.49
C VAL A 399 -12.12 -8.59 8.21
N ASN A 400 -12.71 -7.63 7.54
CA ASN A 400 -13.43 -7.83 6.28
C ASN A 400 -13.20 -6.71 5.24
N GLN A 401 -12.15 -5.90 5.43
CA GLN A 401 -11.78 -4.80 4.54
C GLN A 401 -10.31 -4.96 4.15
N SER A 402 -9.99 -5.03 2.86
CA SER A 402 -8.62 -5.16 2.37
C SER A 402 -7.96 -3.79 2.18
N ILE A 403 -7.72 -3.08 3.29
CA ILE A 403 -7.12 -1.75 3.32
C ILE A 403 -5.88 -1.68 4.22
N ALA A 404 -5.21 -2.80 4.43
CA ALA A 404 -4.01 -2.87 5.25
C ALA A 404 -2.89 -1.97 4.72
N GLN A 405 -2.28 -1.20 5.62
CA GLN A 405 -1.17 -0.29 5.35
C GLN A 405 0.14 -1.00 5.67
N ILE A 406 0.79 -1.57 4.66
CA ILE A 406 2.05 -2.30 4.81
C ILE A 406 3.22 -1.40 4.46
N TYR A 407 4.33 -1.50 5.20
CA TYR A 407 5.56 -0.74 4.96
C TYR A 407 6.54 -1.47 4.06
N HIS A 408 6.87 -2.73 4.38
CA HIS A 408 7.83 -3.53 3.64
C HIS A 408 7.32 -4.95 3.47
N VAL A 409 7.85 -5.68 2.49
CA VAL A 409 7.52 -7.08 2.26
C VAL A 409 8.76 -7.93 2.19
N ALA A 410 8.74 -9.05 2.91
CA ALA A 410 9.75 -10.08 2.80
C ALA A 410 9.06 -11.44 2.54
N PRO A 411 9.32 -12.09 1.38
CA PRO A 411 8.92 -13.46 1.18
C PRO A 411 9.81 -14.39 2.00
N ASP A 412 9.20 -15.37 2.66
CA ASP A 412 9.92 -16.35 3.47
C ASP A 412 10.52 -17.51 2.62
N TYR A 413 11.07 -18.53 3.29
CA TYR A 413 11.74 -19.66 2.65
C TYR A 413 10.96 -20.98 2.75
N HIS A 414 9.68 -20.93 3.13
CA HIS A 414 8.77 -22.07 3.04
C HIS A 414 8.37 -22.38 1.60
N PHE A 415 7.83 -23.56 1.40
CA PHE A 415 7.17 -23.90 0.14
C PHE A 415 5.74 -24.45 0.39
N PRO A 416 4.70 -23.83 -0.15
CA PRO A 416 4.66 -22.49 -0.76
C PRO A 416 5.07 -21.42 0.24
N TYR A 417 5.69 -20.33 -0.26
CA TYR A 417 6.19 -19.26 0.58
C TYR A 417 5.06 -18.37 1.12
N TRP A 418 5.38 -17.71 2.23
CA TRP A 418 4.53 -16.68 2.82
C TRP A 418 5.15 -15.30 2.58
N LEU A 419 4.31 -14.29 2.60
CA LEU A 419 4.71 -12.88 2.64
C LEU A 419 4.62 -12.41 4.08
N THR A 420 5.65 -11.72 4.55
CA THR A 420 5.67 -11.09 5.86
C THR A 420 5.85 -9.60 5.73
N GLY A 421 5.25 -8.82 6.63
CA GLY A 421 5.40 -7.37 6.68
C GLY A 421 4.70 -6.76 7.89
N ALA A 422 5.21 -5.60 8.33
CA ALA A 422 4.57 -4.82 9.37
C ALA A 422 3.40 -4.03 8.79
N GLN A 423 2.26 -4.06 9.47
CA GLN A 423 1.08 -3.29 9.17
C GLN A 423 0.91 -2.18 10.20
N GLN A 424 0.75 -0.95 9.74
CA GLN A 424 0.49 0.21 10.57
C GLN A 424 -0.68 -0.04 11.54
N ASP A 425 -0.49 0.28 12.79
CA ASP A 425 -1.45 0.22 13.91
C ASP A 425 -2.08 -1.16 14.18
N SER A 426 -1.61 -2.21 13.49
CA SER A 426 -2.17 -3.55 13.61
C SER A 426 -1.12 -4.64 13.86
N GLY A 427 0.16 -4.28 13.87
CA GLY A 427 1.26 -5.22 14.05
C GLY A 427 1.58 -6.05 12.81
N ALA A 428 2.71 -6.73 12.82
CA ALA A 428 3.18 -7.48 11.68
C ALA A 428 2.30 -8.71 11.38
N VAL A 429 2.28 -9.09 10.12
CA VAL A 429 1.41 -10.14 9.58
C VAL A 429 2.20 -11.03 8.62
N ARG A 430 1.81 -12.30 8.51
CA ARG A 430 2.21 -13.17 7.43
C ARG A 430 0.99 -13.70 6.66
N VAL A 431 1.12 -13.79 5.34
CA VAL A 431 0.04 -14.16 4.42
C VAL A 431 0.53 -15.23 3.46
N ARG A 432 -0.23 -16.28 3.26
CA ARG A 432 0.05 -17.31 2.25
C ARG A 432 -0.10 -16.73 0.86
N THR A 433 0.84 -17.01 -0.03
CA THR A 433 0.67 -16.71 -1.46
C THR A 433 -0.17 -17.76 -2.15
N ARG A 434 -0.19 -18.97 -1.60
CA ARG A 434 -0.98 -20.11 -2.06
C ARG A 434 -1.61 -20.84 -0.88
N GLY A 435 -2.94 -20.81 -0.82
CA GLY A 435 -3.73 -21.55 0.16
C GLY A 435 -4.09 -22.97 -0.32
N PRO A 436 -4.54 -23.84 0.57
CA PRO A 436 -4.96 -25.20 0.23
C PRO A 436 -6.29 -25.27 -0.54
N GLY A 437 -7.14 -24.24 -0.41
CA GLY A 437 -8.47 -24.16 -1.02
C GLY A 437 -8.49 -23.61 -2.43
N GLN A 438 -9.68 -23.30 -2.94
CA GLN A 438 -9.86 -22.65 -4.24
C GLN A 438 -9.58 -21.14 -4.18
N SER A 439 -9.74 -20.54 -3.01
CA SER A 439 -9.49 -19.11 -2.72
C SER A 439 -8.67 -18.97 -1.44
N LEU A 440 -8.01 -17.82 -1.30
CA LEU A 440 -7.43 -17.38 -0.04
C LEU A 440 -8.54 -16.77 0.83
N ASN A 441 -8.49 -17.01 2.14
CA ASN A 441 -9.49 -16.56 3.10
C ASN A 441 -8.83 -16.23 4.45
N PHE A 442 -9.63 -16.01 5.49
CA PHE A 442 -9.14 -15.64 6.82
C PHE A 442 -8.20 -16.67 7.48
N ARG A 443 -8.12 -17.92 6.99
CA ARG A 443 -7.20 -18.96 7.47
C ARG A 443 -5.84 -18.91 6.80
N ASP A 444 -5.68 -18.07 5.78
CA ASP A 444 -4.46 -17.97 4.98
C ASP A 444 -3.60 -16.76 5.37
N TRP A 445 -3.94 -16.07 6.45
CA TRP A 445 -3.10 -15.05 7.06
C TRP A 445 -3.18 -15.11 8.58
N GLU A 446 -2.15 -14.66 9.24
CA GLU A 446 -2.08 -14.63 10.70
C GLU A 446 -1.16 -13.49 11.19
N PRO A 447 -1.38 -12.95 12.38
CA PRO A 447 -0.41 -12.07 13.04
C PRO A 447 0.91 -12.79 13.24
N THR A 448 2.03 -12.06 13.23
CA THR A 448 3.34 -12.58 13.58
C THR A 448 3.91 -11.85 14.78
N CYS A 449 4.78 -12.53 15.53
CA CYS A 449 5.34 -12.04 16.78
C CYS A 449 6.61 -11.19 16.62
N ALA A 450 7.03 -10.87 15.39
CA ALA A 450 8.15 -9.97 15.10
C ALA A 450 7.76 -8.91 14.08
N GLY A 451 8.34 -7.72 14.18
CA GLY A 451 8.13 -6.62 13.23
C GLY A 451 7.38 -5.42 13.80
N GLY A 452 6.53 -5.61 14.80
CA GLY A 452 5.69 -4.52 15.32
C GLY A 452 4.77 -3.95 14.24
N GLU A 453 4.46 -2.66 14.32
CA GLU A 453 3.54 -1.98 13.39
C GLU A 453 4.22 -1.31 12.19
N SER A 454 5.54 -1.13 12.21
CA SER A 454 6.26 -0.33 11.20
C SER A 454 7.61 -0.90 10.82
N GLY A 455 8.16 -1.85 11.58
CA GLY A 455 9.49 -2.38 11.37
C GLY A 455 9.59 -3.29 10.14
N TYR A 456 10.79 -3.46 9.63
CA TYR A 456 11.08 -4.52 8.67
C TYR A 456 10.80 -5.89 9.29
N THR A 457 10.44 -6.84 8.45
CA THR A 457 10.44 -8.26 8.77
C THR A 457 11.52 -8.94 7.93
N ALA A 458 12.35 -9.80 8.55
CA ALA A 458 13.44 -10.49 7.89
C ALA A 458 13.37 -11.98 8.21
N PRO A 459 12.74 -12.81 7.35
CA PRO A 459 12.73 -14.26 7.49
C PRO A 459 14.15 -14.83 7.40
N ASP A 460 14.48 -15.74 8.33
CA ASP A 460 15.80 -16.38 8.34
C ASP A 460 15.93 -17.36 7.16
N PRO A 461 16.89 -17.16 6.26
CA PRO A 461 17.05 -18.03 5.10
C PRO A 461 17.48 -19.46 5.41
N LEU A 462 18.03 -19.70 6.60
CA LEU A 462 18.51 -21.01 7.04
C LEU A 462 17.53 -21.72 7.97
N ARG A 463 16.64 -20.96 8.60
CA ARG A 463 15.63 -21.44 9.55
C ARG A 463 14.27 -20.83 9.20
N PRO A 464 13.53 -21.40 8.27
CA PRO A 464 12.31 -20.77 7.75
C PRO A 464 11.24 -20.40 8.78
N ASP A 465 11.24 -21.09 9.94
CA ASP A 465 10.31 -20.82 11.04
C ASP A 465 10.75 -19.64 11.93
N ILE A 466 11.96 -19.10 11.71
CA ILE A 466 12.45 -17.94 12.46
C ILE A 466 12.27 -16.67 11.64
N LEU A 467 11.66 -15.69 12.27
CA LEU A 467 11.44 -14.37 11.73
C LEU A 467 12.06 -13.32 12.64
N PHE A 468 12.90 -12.46 12.09
CA PHE A 468 13.37 -11.25 12.78
C PHE A 468 12.51 -10.05 12.38
N GLY A 469 12.41 -9.04 13.24
CA GLY A 469 11.66 -7.85 12.89
C GLY A 469 11.74 -6.71 13.90
N GLY A 470 11.32 -5.52 13.48
CA GLY A 470 11.32 -4.30 14.28
C GLY A 470 12.73 -3.85 14.68
N THR A 471 12.89 -3.42 15.93
CA THR A 471 14.20 -3.07 16.51
C THR A 471 14.98 -4.29 16.99
N VAL A 472 14.85 -5.35 16.30
CA VAL A 472 15.40 -6.72 16.31
C VAL A 472 14.90 -7.60 17.43
N ASN A 473 13.65 -7.99 17.31
CA ASN A 473 13.13 -9.18 17.99
C ASN A 473 13.19 -10.38 17.04
N TRP A 474 13.47 -11.56 17.54
CA TRP A 474 13.25 -12.80 16.81
C TRP A 474 11.94 -13.46 17.28
N CYS A 475 11.38 -14.26 16.40
CA CYS A 475 10.13 -14.95 16.63
C CYS A 475 10.19 -16.33 15.96
N ASN A 476 9.83 -17.37 16.69
CA ASN A 476 9.54 -18.67 16.10
C ASN A 476 8.05 -18.72 15.72
N THR A 477 7.79 -18.73 14.43
CA THR A 477 6.42 -18.64 13.91
C THR A 477 5.57 -19.90 14.15
N LEU A 478 6.17 -21.01 14.55
CA LEU A 478 5.45 -22.25 14.91
C LEU A 478 5.07 -22.28 16.38
N THR A 479 5.99 -21.86 17.28
CA THR A 479 5.79 -21.97 18.73
C THR A 479 5.30 -20.67 19.36
N GLY A 480 5.46 -19.53 18.68
CA GLY A 480 5.19 -18.19 19.22
C GLY A 480 6.25 -17.68 20.20
N GLU A 481 7.36 -18.41 20.38
CA GLU A 481 8.47 -17.94 21.22
C GLU A 481 9.14 -16.71 20.61
N THR A 482 9.48 -15.75 21.45
CA THR A 482 10.12 -14.50 21.04
C THR A 482 11.29 -14.14 21.95
N GLY A 483 12.23 -13.38 21.41
CA GLY A 483 13.32 -12.82 22.18
C GLY A 483 13.82 -11.52 21.56
N ASN A 484 14.23 -10.59 22.42
CA ASN A 484 14.88 -9.36 21.98
C ASN A 484 16.38 -9.59 21.85
N VAL A 485 16.90 -9.43 20.64
CA VAL A 485 18.32 -9.55 20.29
C VAL A 485 18.89 -8.26 19.70
N SER A 486 18.26 -7.12 19.99
CA SER A 486 18.66 -5.82 19.45
C SER A 486 20.10 -5.44 19.86
N PRO A 487 20.92 -4.93 18.92
CA PRO A 487 22.21 -4.37 19.24
C PRO A 487 22.09 -3.11 20.13
N GLU A 488 20.94 -2.46 20.14
CA GLU A 488 20.69 -1.23 20.89
C GLU A 488 20.73 -1.43 22.41
N ARG A 489 20.56 -2.66 22.89
CA ARG A 489 20.65 -2.98 24.32
C ARG A 489 22.03 -2.68 24.93
N ASN A 490 23.06 -2.62 24.11
CA ASN A 490 24.46 -2.47 24.55
C ASN A 490 25.11 -1.22 23.97
N MET A 491 24.33 -0.26 23.43
CA MET A 491 24.86 0.98 22.90
C MET A 491 25.37 1.90 24.00
N SER A 492 26.48 2.59 23.74
CA SER A 492 27.04 3.64 24.60
C SER A 492 26.37 5.00 24.41
N GLU A 493 25.72 5.21 23.26
CA GLU A 493 25.04 6.44 22.89
C GLU A 493 23.55 6.17 22.65
N PRO A 494 22.65 7.15 22.88
CA PRO A 494 21.24 6.98 22.57
C PRO A 494 21.00 6.67 21.09
N ALA A 495 20.20 5.64 20.83
CA ALA A 495 19.78 5.31 19.47
C ALA A 495 18.85 6.41 18.92
N ARG A 496 19.04 6.78 17.66
CA ARG A 496 18.10 7.60 16.88
C ARG A 496 17.23 6.65 16.05
N HIS A 497 15.95 6.93 15.98
CA HIS A 497 14.98 6.08 15.31
C HIS A 497 14.20 6.86 14.25
N ALA A 498 14.01 6.23 13.09
CA ALA A 498 12.90 6.55 12.20
C ALA A 498 11.72 5.62 12.49
N TRP A 499 10.58 5.89 11.90
CA TRP A 499 9.39 5.04 12.03
C TRP A 499 9.64 3.61 11.54
N THR A 500 10.37 3.46 10.44
CA THR A 500 10.87 2.20 9.90
C THR A 500 12.40 2.18 9.92
N GLN A 501 13.01 1.09 10.42
CA GLN A 501 14.45 0.90 10.42
C GLN A 501 14.82 -0.34 9.61
N PRO A 502 15.89 -0.29 8.77
CA PRO A 502 16.24 -1.38 7.90
C PRO A 502 16.78 -2.59 8.67
N LEU A 503 16.27 -3.77 8.32
CA LEU A 503 16.69 -5.07 8.85
C LEU A 503 16.68 -6.06 7.69
N VAL A 504 17.85 -6.49 7.22
CA VAL A 504 17.97 -7.27 6.00
C VAL A 504 19.03 -8.37 6.09
N PHE A 505 18.72 -9.57 5.59
CA PHE A 505 19.69 -10.61 5.36
C PHE A 505 20.48 -10.39 4.08
N SER A 506 21.75 -10.79 4.09
CA SER A 506 22.55 -10.82 2.85
C SER A 506 22.18 -12.04 2.00
N GLN A 507 21.99 -11.83 0.71
CA GLN A 507 21.81 -12.93 -0.24
C GLN A 507 23.14 -13.66 -0.53
N ALA A 508 24.27 -12.95 -0.46
CA ALA A 508 25.60 -13.53 -0.66
C ALA A 508 26.12 -14.29 0.58
N ASP A 509 25.56 -14.00 1.76
CA ASP A 509 25.88 -14.68 3.02
C ASP A 509 24.62 -14.86 3.87
N PRO A 510 23.93 -16.00 3.79
CA PRO A 510 22.67 -16.20 4.48
C PRO A 510 22.77 -16.22 6.02
N HIS A 511 23.98 -16.23 6.58
CA HIS A 511 24.20 -16.06 8.02
C HIS A 511 24.23 -14.58 8.44
N ALA A 512 24.53 -13.66 7.51
CA ALA A 512 24.70 -12.25 7.83
C ALA A 512 23.36 -11.50 7.83
N LEU A 513 22.97 -11.01 9.00
CA LEU A 513 21.85 -10.10 9.20
C LEU A 513 22.40 -8.71 9.53
N TYR A 514 21.89 -7.69 8.84
CA TYR A 514 22.23 -6.29 9.05
C TYR A 514 21.05 -5.54 9.64
N PHE A 515 21.35 -4.63 10.56
CA PHE A 515 20.41 -3.69 11.17
C PHE A 515 21.04 -2.29 11.19
N ALA A 516 20.26 -1.24 11.11
CA ALA A 516 20.78 0.11 11.29
C ALA A 516 19.83 1.04 12.07
N ASN A 517 20.46 1.96 12.80
CA ASN A 517 19.91 3.20 13.30
C ASN A 517 20.80 4.35 12.75
N GLN A 518 21.49 5.17 13.55
CA GLN A 518 22.54 6.06 13.03
C GLN A 518 23.81 5.30 12.64
N PHE A 519 23.99 4.08 13.13
CA PHE A 519 25.09 3.17 12.87
C PHE A 519 24.58 1.93 12.12
N VAL A 520 25.48 1.24 11.46
CA VAL A 520 25.21 -0.06 10.86
C VAL A 520 25.79 -1.18 11.74
N TYR A 521 24.99 -2.19 11.99
CA TYR A 521 25.33 -3.38 12.77
C TYR A 521 25.22 -4.63 11.91
N LYS A 522 26.08 -5.61 12.21
CA LYS A 522 26.10 -6.93 11.57
C LYS A 522 26.15 -8.03 12.63
N THR A 523 25.36 -9.06 12.45
CA THR A 523 25.44 -10.35 13.18
C THR A 523 25.52 -11.51 12.20
N THR A 524 26.17 -12.60 12.61
CA THR A 524 26.23 -13.86 11.85
C THR A 524 25.80 -15.07 12.68
N ASP A 525 25.27 -14.84 13.88
CA ASP A 525 24.86 -15.87 14.86
C ASP A 525 23.41 -15.69 15.34
N GLY A 526 22.59 -15.01 14.52
CA GLY A 526 21.17 -14.80 14.82
C GLY A 526 20.94 -13.75 15.91
N GLY A 527 21.81 -12.77 16.03
CA GLY A 527 21.68 -11.64 16.95
C GLY A 527 22.23 -11.89 18.36
N GLN A 528 22.91 -13.01 18.60
CA GLN A 528 23.55 -13.23 19.89
C GLN A 528 24.72 -12.28 20.10
N ASN A 529 25.49 -12.02 19.06
CA ASN A 529 26.56 -11.04 19.02
C ASN A 529 26.39 -10.10 17.82
N TRP A 530 26.62 -8.80 18.05
CA TRP A 530 26.59 -7.77 17.04
C TRP A 530 27.92 -7.03 16.96
N ALA A 531 28.38 -6.80 15.75
CA ALA A 531 29.48 -5.89 15.46
C ALA A 531 28.90 -4.59 14.91
N GLN A 532 29.22 -3.46 15.54
CA GLN A 532 29.02 -2.16 14.91
C GLN A 532 30.08 -2.00 13.81
N ILE A 533 29.66 -1.86 12.57
CA ILE A 533 30.54 -1.84 11.38
C ILE A 533 30.61 -0.47 10.71
N SER A 534 30.03 0.56 11.33
CA SER A 534 30.17 1.95 10.83
C SER A 534 30.32 2.93 11.99
N GLY A 535 30.87 4.11 11.70
CA GLY A 535 30.58 5.33 12.46
C GLY A 535 29.18 5.85 12.15
N ASP A 536 28.83 7.00 12.70
CA ASP A 536 27.60 7.71 12.36
C ASP A 536 27.65 8.18 10.90
N LEU A 537 26.77 7.62 10.05
CA LEU A 537 26.74 7.87 8.60
C LEU A 537 25.87 9.07 8.21
N THR A 538 25.25 9.73 9.18
CA THR A 538 24.32 10.85 8.93
C THR A 538 25.02 12.19 8.83
N ARG A 539 24.31 13.23 8.37
CA ARG A 539 24.83 14.60 8.31
C ARG A 539 25.10 15.13 9.71
N GLU A 540 26.21 15.87 9.89
CA GLU A 540 26.52 16.54 11.17
C GLU A 540 25.50 17.61 11.51
N ASP A 541 25.11 18.42 10.53
CA ASP A 541 24.05 19.41 10.63
C ASP A 541 23.25 19.40 9.32
N PRO A 542 22.09 18.72 9.27
CA PRO A 542 21.24 18.73 8.09
C PRO A 542 20.52 20.07 7.88
N GLY A 543 20.56 20.96 8.88
CA GLY A 543 19.83 22.22 8.88
C GLY A 543 18.32 22.04 8.96
N VAL A 544 17.59 23.15 8.88
CA VAL A 544 16.12 23.18 8.82
C VAL A 544 15.69 23.57 7.41
N PRO A 545 14.77 22.86 6.77
CA PRO A 545 14.19 23.29 5.50
C PRO A 545 13.67 24.73 5.59
N PRO A 546 13.94 25.59 4.58
CA PRO A 546 13.58 27.00 4.64
C PRO A 546 12.07 27.26 4.65
N LEU A 547 11.27 26.27 4.30
CA LEU A 547 9.81 26.35 4.27
C LEU A 547 9.15 26.22 5.66
N LEU A 548 9.90 25.84 6.69
CA LEU A 548 9.35 25.69 8.04
C LEU A 548 9.18 27.02 8.76
N ASP A 549 8.16 27.08 9.61
CA ASP A 549 7.79 28.28 10.37
C ASP A 549 8.68 28.55 11.59
N ALA A 550 8.35 29.62 12.33
CA ALA A 550 9.10 30.05 13.50
C ALA A 550 9.07 29.01 14.65
N ALA A 551 8.00 28.22 14.79
CA ALA A 551 7.91 27.17 15.81
C ALA A 551 8.92 26.04 15.52
N ALA A 552 9.03 25.61 14.26
CA ALA A 552 10.07 24.67 13.85
C ALA A 552 11.46 25.28 13.92
N ALA A 553 11.61 26.60 13.70
CA ALA A 553 12.87 27.29 13.87
C ALA A 553 13.30 27.40 15.36
N ALA A 554 12.36 27.49 16.30
CA ALA A 554 12.66 27.42 17.74
C ALA A 554 13.21 26.03 18.12
N ASP A 555 12.65 24.99 17.52
CA ASP A 555 13.14 23.61 17.66
C ASP A 555 14.55 23.44 17.04
N LYS A 556 14.84 24.16 15.95
CA LYS A 556 16.17 24.28 15.37
C LYS A 556 17.17 24.83 16.40
N ALA A 557 16.81 25.86 17.15
CA ALA A 557 17.71 26.43 18.18
C ALA A 557 18.02 25.39 19.28
N ALA A 558 17.06 24.53 19.64
CA ALA A 558 17.26 23.44 20.58
C ALA A 558 18.12 22.30 20.01
N ASN A 559 18.11 22.11 18.67
CA ASN A 559 18.80 21.03 17.95
C ASN A 559 19.99 21.51 17.09
N ALA A 560 20.34 22.81 17.12
CA ALA A 560 21.45 23.33 16.33
C ALA A 560 22.77 22.61 16.64
N GLY A 561 23.42 22.13 15.59
CA GLY A 561 24.63 21.32 15.70
C GLY A 561 24.45 19.90 16.17
N LYS A 562 23.19 19.37 16.20
CA LYS A 562 22.90 17.96 16.49
C LYS A 562 22.62 17.20 15.21
N ARG A 563 23.14 15.99 15.16
CA ARG A 563 22.75 15.00 14.15
C ARG A 563 21.32 14.55 14.43
N LEU A 564 20.45 14.55 13.41
CA LEU A 564 19.05 14.16 13.53
C LEU A 564 18.71 12.93 12.68
N GLY A 565 19.47 12.68 11.60
CA GLY A 565 19.21 11.61 10.63
C GLY A 565 19.51 10.21 11.15
N VAL A 566 19.02 9.23 10.41
CA VAL A 566 19.26 7.78 10.59
C VAL A 566 19.60 7.14 9.24
N VAL A 567 20.22 5.96 9.28
CA VAL A 567 20.31 5.08 8.11
C VAL A 567 18.93 4.47 7.90
N TYR A 568 18.33 4.74 6.73
CA TYR A 568 16.96 4.34 6.39
C TYR A 568 16.88 3.18 5.40
N ALA A 569 17.93 2.98 4.57
CA ALA A 569 17.99 1.90 3.60
C ALA A 569 19.35 1.18 3.67
N LEU A 570 19.30 -0.16 3.55
CA LEU A 570 20.48 -1.03 3.45
C LEU A 570 20.34 -1.96 2.26
N ALA A 571 21.40 -2.12 1.46
CA ALA A 571 21.45 -3.06 0.34
C ALA A 571 22.77 -3.85 0.35
N PRO A 572 22.80 -5.03 1.00
CA PRO A 572 23.93 -5.96 0.87
C PRO A 572 24.06 -6.43 -0.58
N SER A 573 25.27 -6.39 -1.12
CA SER A 573 25.50 -6.87 -2.50
C SER A 573 25.23 -8.39 -2.59
N PRO A 574 24.39 -8.83 -3.54
CA PRO A 574 24.16 -10.26 -3.77
C PRO A 574 25.35 -10.97 -4.44
N VAL A 575 26.30 -10.22 -5.01
CA VAL A 575 27.42 -10.77 -5.78
C VAL A 575 28.79 -10.55 -5.14
N LEU A 576 28.92 -9.60 -4.20
CA LEU A 576 30.19 -9.33 -3.50
C LEU A 576 29.94 -9.29 -1.97
N LYS A 577 30.20 -10.39 -1.29
CA LYS A 577 29.88 -10.61 0.13
C LYS A 577 30.25 -9.47 1.09
N PRO A 578 31.45 -8.83 1.03
CA PRO A 578 31.81 -7.75 1.96
C PRO A 578 31.25 -6.37 1.60
N MET A 579 30.46 -6.27 0.51
CA MET A 579 29.94 -4.99 0.04
C MET A 579 28.54 -4.73 0.56
N LEU A 580 28.34 -3.49 1.07
CA LEU A 580 27.06 -3.02 1.60
C LEU A 580 26.88 -1.55 1.24
N TRP A 581 25.68 -1.21 0.75
CA TRP A 581 25.24 0.16 0.55
C TRP A 581 24.34 0.60 1.70
N ALA A 582 24.46 1.86 2.10
CA ALA A 582 23.64 2.48 3.15
C ALA A 582 23.14 3.84 2.70
N GLY A 583 21.84 4.09 2.85
CA GLY A 583 21.19 5.36 2.53
C GLY A 583 20.55 5.97 3.78
N THR A 584 20.64 7.29 3.95
CA THR A 584 20.11 8.00 5.11
C THR A 584 18.83 8.76 4.77
N ASP A 585 18.02 9.07 5.77
CA ASP A 585 16.83 9.90 5.62
C ASP A 585 17.15 11.40 5.49
N ASP A 586 18.38 11.79 5.82
CA ASP A 586 18.89 13.14 5.66
C ASP A 586 19.74 13.34 4.39
N GLY A 587 19.76 12.37 3.47
CA GLY A 587 20.23 12.52 2.11
C GLY A 587 21.68 12.17 1.84
N TYR A 588 22.24 11.18 2.52
CA TYR A 588 23.54 10.59 2.19
C TYR A 588 23.39 9.17 1.65
N ILE A 589 24.29 8.79 0.74
CA ILE A 589 24.51 7.41 0.29
C ILE A 589 25.96 7.07 0.57
N HIS A 590 26.17 5.97 1.28
CA HIS A 590 27.47 5.43 1.61
C HIS A 590 27.65 4.01 1.07
N VAL A 591 28.88 3.62 0.81
CA VAL A 591 29.22 2.26 0.43
C VAL A 591 30.47 1.78 1.16
N THR A 592 30.46 0.54 1.61
CA THR A 592 31.64 -0.20 2.04
C THR A 592 31.90 -1.36 1.10
N MET A 593 33.17 -1.66 0.83
CA MET A 593 33.61 -2.81 0.03
C MET A 593 34.43 -3.82 0.84
N ASP A 594 34.63 -3.57 2.14
CA ASP A 594 35.56 -4.28 3.02
C ASP A 594 34.92 -4.67 4.36
N ASP A 595 33.61 -4.98 4.32
CA ASP A 595 32.81 -5.41 5.48
C ASP A 595 32.75 -4.36 6.60
N GLY A 596 32.64 -3.08 6.21
CA GLY A 596 32.45 -1.95 7.13
C GLY A 596 33.73 -1.38 7.74
N LYS A 597 34.94 -1.84 7.34
CA LYS A 597 36.19 -1.28 7.81
C LYS A 597 36.39 0.16 7.33
N THR A 598 35.96 0.43 6.09
CA THR A 598 35.92 1.78 5.52
C THR A 598 34.59 2.04 4.82
N TRP A 599 34.14 3.30 4.90
CA TRP A 599 32.91 3.76 4.27
C TRP A 599 33.21 4.97 3.39
N ALA A 600 32.82 4.93 2.14
CA ALA A 600 32.90 6.04 1.21
C ALA A 600 31.53 6.73 1.11
N ASN A 601 31.48 8.05 1.27
CA ASN A 601 30.31 8.82 0.90
C ASN A 601 30.28 8.99 -0.61
N VAL A 602 29.24 8.43 -1.23
CA VAL A 602 29.05 8.38 -2.68
C VAL A 602 27.75 9.05 -3.10
N THR A 603 27.28 9.97 -2.34
CA THR A 603 26.01 10.70 -2.56
C THR A 603 26.06 11.42 -3.92
N PRO A 604 24.97 11.35 -4.72
CA PRO A 604 24.84 12.13 -5.96
C PRO A 604 25.07 13.61 -5.74
N THR A 605 25.85 14.23 -6.62
CA THR A 605 26.14 15.67 -6.53
C THR A 605 24.84 16.48 -6.59
N GLY A 606 24.67 17.42 -5.66
CA GLY A 606 23.50 18.30 -5.57
C GLY A 606 22.31 17.71 -4.81
N MET A 607 22.43 16.52 -4.22
CA MET A 607 21.39 15.99 -3.36
C MET A 607 21.29 16.81 -2.07
N SER A 608 20.13 17.39 -1.83
CA SER A 608 19.88 18.26 -0.68
C SER A 608 19.72 17.45 0.62
N ALA A 609 19.97 18.11 1.76
CA ALA A 609 19.58 17.57 3.06
C ALA A 609 18.07 17.25 3.09
N TRP A 610 17.68 16.29 3.93
CA TRP A 610 16.32 15.80 4.08
C TRP A 610 15.72 15.16 2.81
N THR A 611 16.57 14.79 1.83
CA THR A 611 16.21 13.87 0.78
C THR A 611 16.27 12.46 1.34
N LYS A 612 15.15 11.83 1.62
CA LYS A 612 15.11 10.50 2.22
C LYS A 612 15.47 9.45 1.17
N ILE A 613 16.53 8.68 1.39
CA ILE A 613 16.85 7.52 0.57
C ILE A 613 15.95 6.37 1.04
N THR A 614 14.82 6.17 0.35
CA THR A 614 13.78 5.22 0.75
C THR A 614 14.16 3.78 0.45
N MET A 615 14.90 3.55 -0.63
CA MET A 615 15.36 2.23 -1.03
C MET A 615 16.69 2.31 -1.76
N LEU A 616 17.56 1.34 -1.50
CA LEU A 616 18.73 1.01 -2.29
C LEU A 616 18.61 -0.41 -2.82
N GLU A 617 19.07 -0.65 -4.03
CA GLU A 617 19.16 -1.95 -4.65
C GLU A 617 20.54 -2.15 -5.23
N ALA A 618 21.30 -3.12 -4.73
CA ALA A 618 22.58 -3.52 -5.31
C ALA A 618 22.33 -4.51 -6.44
N SER A 619 22.98 -4.31 -7.60
CA SER A 619 22.75 -5.15 -8.76
C SER A 619 23.08 -6.61 -8.50
N HIS A 620 22.28 -7.49 -9.08
CA HIS A 620 22.43 -8.95 -9.02
C HIS A 620 23.52 -9.49 -9.95
N THR A 621 24.09 -8.66 -10.81
CA THR A 621 25.05 -9.09 -11.85
C THR A 621 26.36 -8.33 -11.83
N ASN A 622 26.37 -7.08 -11.35
CA ASN A 622 27.54 -6.21 -11.32
C ASN A 622 27.65 -5.51 -9.97
N TYR A 623 28.67 -5.85 -9.16
CA TYR A 623 28.84 -5.27 -7.82
C TYR A 623 29.06 -3.75 -7.82
N LEU A 624 29.52 -3.16 -8.94
CA LEU A 624 29.67 -1.71 -9.07
C LEU A 624 28.37 -0.98 -9.43
N GLU A 625 27.32 -1.72 -9.74
CA GLU A 625 26.03 -1.16 -10.13
C GLU A 625 25.05 -1.19 -8.96
N ALA A 626 24.34 -0.08 -8.82
CA ALA A 626 23.29 0.05 -7.81
C ALA A 626 22.25 1.09 -8.23
N TYR A 627 21.08 0.97 -7.63
CA TYR A 627 19.94 1.85 -7.87
C TYR A 627 19.49 2.47 -6.55
N ALA A 628 18.97 3.70 -6.60
CA ALA A 628 18.45 4.41 -5.44
C ALA A 628 17.08 5.03 -5.76
N ALA A 629 16.14 4.87 -4.84
CA ALA A 629 14.91 5.64 -4.78
C ALA A 629 15.05 6.71 -3.70
N ALA A 630 14.71 7.96 -4.03
CA ALA A 630 14.83 9.11 -3.14
C ALA A 630 13.52 9.88 -3.09
N ASP A 631 13.04 10.14 -1.89
CA ASP A 631 11.80 10.83 -1.58
C ASP A 631 12.09 12.23 -1.06
N ARG A 632 11.42 13.23 -1.64
CA ARG A 632 11.54 14.64 -1.30
C ARG A 632 10.20 15.32 -1.02
N HIS A 633 9.13 14.53 -0.85
CA HIS A 633 7.79 15.11 -0.63
C HIS A 633 7.72 16.00 0.62
N GLN A 634 8.52 15.69 1.65
CA GLN A 634 8.66 16.53 2.86
C GLN A 634 9.42 17.86 2.61
N LEU A 635 9.93 18.05 1.40
CA LEU A 635 10.50 19.30 0.89
C LEU A 635 9.60 19.96 -0.16
N GLU A 636 8.32 19.55 -0.26
CA GLU A 636 7.36 20.01 -1.28
C GLU A 636 7.76 19.63 -2.72
N ASP A 637 8.59 18.61 -2.89
CA ASP A 637 8.99 18.08 -4.18
C ASP A 637 8.42 16.67 -4.37
N PHE A 638 7.32 16.58 -5.11
CA PHE A 638 6.56 15.34 -5.35
C PHE A 638 7.01 14.62 -6.62
N ALA A 639 8.09 15.06 -7.26
CA ALA A 639 8.63 14.37 -8.43
C ALA A 639 9.25 13.01 -8.05
N PRO A 640 9.18 12.01 -8.93
CA PRO A 640 9.89 10.74 -8.70
C PRO A 640 11.39 10.94 -8.91
N HIS A 641 12.19 10.59 -7.93
CA HIS A 641 13.65 10.65 -7.98
C HIS A 641 14.23 9.25 -7.90
N PHE A 642 14.67 8.71 -9.05
CA PHE A 642 15.38 7.45 -9.15
C PHE A 642 16.76 7.67 -9.77
N TYR A 643 17.75 6.97 -9.24
CA TYR A 643 19.15 7.10 -9.67
C TYR A 643 19.77 5.73 -9.90
N ARG A 644 20.74 5.68 -10.81
CA ARG A 644 21.57 4.52 -11.11
C ARG A 644 23.04 4.91 -11.10
N THR A 645 23.90 4.07 -10.52
CA THR A 645 25.35 4.11 -10.66
C THR A 645 25.83 2.83 -11.31
N ARG A 646 26.92 2.88 -12.07
CA ARG A 646 27.62 1.74 -12.69
C ARG A 646 29.10 1.67 -12.33
N ASP A 647 29.57 2.52 -11.43
CA ASP A 647 30.98 2.71 -11.09
C ASP A 647 31.22 2.73 -9.57
N GLY A 648 30.36 2.11 -8.80
CA GLY A 648 30.46 2.04 -7.35
C GLY A 648 30.09 3.34 -6.65
N GLY A 649 29.22 4.15 -7.25
CA GLY A 649 28.73 5.41 -6.70
C GLY A 649 29.61 6.62 -7.00
N LYS A 650 30.66 6.49 -7.83
CA LYS A 650 31.47 7.66 -8.23
C LYS A 650 30.67 8.63 -9.08
N THR A 651 29.79 8.11 -9.92
CA THR A 651 28.82 8.90 -10.69
C THR A 651 27.42 8.30 -10.59
N TRP A 652 26.40 9.15 -10.63
CA TRP A 652 25.01 8.78 -10.63
C TRP A 652 24.27 9.43 -11.79
N GLN A 653 23.37 8.67 -12.40
CA GLN A 653 22.48 9.11 -13.46
C GLN A 653 21.04 9.07 -12.95
N ALA A 654 20.28 10.16 -13.14
CA ALA A 654 18.84 10.14 -12.92
C ALA A 654 18.16 9.26 -14.01
N ILE A 655 17.25 8.38 -13.58
CA ILE A 655 16.56 7.42 -14.43
C ILE A 655 15.04 7.55 -14.24
N THR A 656 14.46 8.64 -14.74
CA THR A 656 13.05 9.02 -14.49
C THR A 656 12.20 9.17 -15.75
N THR A 657 12.77 8.92 -16.93
CA THR A 657 12.07 9.08 -18.21
C THR A 657 10.86 8.16 -18.31
N GLY A 658 9.67 8.72 -18.52
CA GLY A 658 8.41 7.98 -18.61
C GLY A 658 7.64 7.85 -17.29
N LEU A 659 8.19 8.31 -16.16
CA LEU A 659 7.46 8.41 -14.91
C LEU A 659 6.62 9.70 -14.87
N PRO A 660 5.37 9.66 -14.43
CA PRO A 660 4.54 10.84 -14.27
C PRO A 660 5.03 11.72 -13.12
N ALA A 661 4.88 13.02 -13.24
CA ALA A 661 5.04 13.94 -12.12
C ALA A 661 3.97 13.68 -11.04
N GLY A 662 4.28 14.01 -9.78
CA GLY A 662 3.33 13.86 -8.68
C GLY A 662 3.20 12.43 -8.14
N GLY A 663 4.23 11.60 -8.33
CA GLY A 663 4.33 10.29 -7.72
C GLY A 663 5.73 10.08 -7.18
N TYR A 664 6.06 10.60 -5.99
CA TYR A 664 7.40 10.49 -5.43
C TYR A 664 7.84 9.03 -5.26
N ALA A 665 9.15 8.82 -5.33
CA ALA A 665 9.75 7.49 -5.34
C ALA A 665 9.64 6.80 -3.98
N GLN A 666 9.30 5.51 -3.98
CA GLN A 666 9.23 4.68 -2.78
C GLN A 666 10.23 3.52 -2.83
N THR A 667 10.27 2.77 -3.93
CA THR A 667 11.06 1.54 -4.02
C THR A 667 11.53 1.26 -5.44
N ILE A 668 12.66 0.57 -5.56
CA ILE A 668 13.22 0.10 -6.83
C ILE A 668 13.84 -1.28 -6.65
N LYS A 669 13.66 -2.18 -7.63
CA LYS A 669 14.19 -3.54 -7.62
C LYS A 669 14.69 -3.96 -9.00
N GLU A 670 15.82 -4.67 -9.04
CA GLU A 670 16.32 -5.35 -10.23
C GLU A 670 15.83 -6.81 -10.26
N ASP A 671 15.46 -7.30 -11.44
CA ASP A 671 15.15 -8.73 -11.63
C ASP A 671 16.43 -9.58 -11.53
N PRO A 672 16.51 -10.57 -10.62
CA PRO A 672 17.72 -11.34 -10.39
C PRO A 672 18.09 -12.28 -11.56
N LYS A 673 17.20 -12.45 -12.55
CA LYS A 673 17.37 -13.38 -13.68
C LYS A 673 17.58 -12.66 -15.03
N ARG A 674 17.15 -11.40 -15.13
CA ARG A 674 17.30 -10.58 -16.34
C ARG A 674 17.92 -9.24 -16.00
N PRO A 675 19.23 -9.04 -16.23
CA PRO A 675 19.89 -7.74 -16.04
C PRO A 675 19.17 -6.63 -16.80
N GLY A 676 19.03 -5.46 -16.17
CA GLY A 676 18.37 -4.30 -16.75
C GLY A 676 16.83 -4.38 -16.84
N LEU A 677 16.22 -5.44 -16.33
CA LEU A 677 14.77 -5.47 -16.06
C LEU A 677 14.55 -4.95 -14.65
N LEU A 678 13.97 -3.75 -14.54
CA LEU A 678 13.76 -3.07 -13.28
C LEU A 678 12.28 -2.87 -13.01
N PHE A 679 11.94 -2.82 -11.72
CA PHE A 679 10.62 -2.46 -11.21
C PHE A 679 10.75 -1.28 -10.26
N ALA A 680 9.85 -0.30 -10.38
CA ALA A 680 9.80 0.86 -9.50
C ALA A 680 8.40 1.06 -8.94
N GLY A 681 8.33 1.34 -7.64
CA GLY A 681 7.12 1.74 -6.94
C GLY A 681 7.17 3.22 -6.58
N THR A 682 6.06 3.91 -6.82
CA THR A 682 5.86 5.31 -6.43
C THR A 682 4.69 5.44 -5.46
N GLU A 683 4.40 6.64 -5.00
CA GLU A 683 3.24 6.91 -4.13
C GLU A 683 1.90 6.53 -4.79
N ARG A 684 1.85 6.34 -6.11
CA ARG A 684 0.58 6.10 -6.81
C ARG A 684 0.55 4.87 -7.71
N ALA A 685 1.71 4.38 -8.15
CA ALA A 685 1.75 3.37 -9.20
C ALA A 685 3.03 2.51 -9.18
N VAL A 686 2.96 1.38 -9.88
CA VAL A 686 4.09 0.50 -10.16
C VAL A 686 4.47 0.57 -11.64
N PHE A 687 5.78 0.56 -11.90
CA PHE A 687 6.37 0.70 -13.23
C PHE A 687 7.38 -0.42 -13.51
N VAL A 688 7.63 -0.65 -14.80
CA VAL A 688 8.66 -1.57 -15.29
C VAL A 688 9.56 -0.86 -16.30
N SER A 689 10.85 -1.15 -16.25
CA SER A 689 11.83 -0.78 -17.28
C SER A 689 12.47 -2.04 -17.85
N PHE A 690 12.68 -2.06 -19.17
CA PHE A 690 13.32 -3.14 -19.90
C PHE A 690 14.73 -2.79 -20.36
N ASP A 691 15.18 -1.58 -20.07
CA ASP A 691 16.43 -0.96 -20.56
C ASP A 691 17.21 -0.27 -19.43
N ASP A 692 17.24 -0.91 -18.26
CA ASP A 692 18.05 -0.50 -17.11
C ASP A 692 17.65 0.88 -16.55
N GLY A 693 16.36 1.22 -16.61
CA GLY A 693 15.81 2.46 -16.10
C GLY A 693 15.85 3.64 -17.06
N ASP A 694 16.35 3.47 -18.27
CA ASP A 694 16.38 4.56 -19.26
C ASP A 694 14.96 4.99 -19.68
N HIS A 695 14.01 4.03 -19.72
CA HIS A 695 12.59 4.31 -19.94
C HIS A 695 11.70 3.46 -19.03
N TRP A 696 10.70 4.10 -18.43
CA TRP A 696 9.71 3.46 -17.57
C TRP A 696 8.35 3.38 -18.24
N GLN A 697 7.62 2.31 -17.96
CA GLN A 697 6.28 2.06 -18.44
C GLN A 697 5.40 1.55 -17.30
N SER A 698 4.10 1.87 -17.34
CA SER A 698 3.17 1.41 -16.32
C SER A 698 3.07 -0.12 -16.29
N LEU A 699 3.10 -0.69 -15.10
CA LEU A 699 2.76 -2.08 -14.80
C LEU A 699 1.54 -2.17 -13.87
N GLN A 700 0.75 -1.10 -13.80
CA GLN A 700 -0.41 -1.00 -12.90
C GLN A 700 -1.49 -2.06 -13.21
N GLN A 701 -1.70 -2.38 -14.48
CA GLN A 701 -2.67 -3.38 -14.91
C GLN A 701 -4.05 -3.19 -14.23
N ASN A 702 -4.52 -4.21 -13.49
CA ASN A 702 -5.79 -4.18 -12.76
C ASN A 702 -5.66 -3.74 -11.28
N MET A 703 -4.46 -3.35 -10.82
CA MET A 703 -4.26 -2.91 -9.44
C MET A 703 -4.78 -1.48 -9.28
N PRO A 704 -5.58 -1.17 -8.24
CA PRO A 704 -6.03 0.19 -7.97
C PRO A 704 -4.85 1.11 -7.61
N VAL A 705 -5.05 2.40 -7.74
CA VAL A 705 -4.08 3.40 -7.27
C VAL A 705 -3.93 3.27 -5.75
N THR A 706 -2.69 3.16 -5.30
CA THR A 706 -2.31 3.12 -3.88
C THR A 706 -0.80 3.35 -3.76
N SER A 707 -0.29 3.64 -2.59
CA SER A 707 1.14 3.84 -2.36
C SER A 707 1.90 2.50 -2.43
N MET A 708 2.88 2.40 -3.33
CA MET A 708 3.70 1.19 -3.56
C MET A 708 4.96 1.23 -2.70
N ARG A 709 4.87 0.78 -1.45
CA ARG A 709 5.93 0.96 -0.45
C ARG A 709 7.14 0.08 -0.67
N ASP A 710 6.95 -1.15 -1.10
CA ASP A 710 8.06 -2.08 -1.33
C ASP A 710 7.73 -3.10 -2.42
N ILE A 711 8.78 -3.61 -3.06
CA ILE A 711 8.71 -4.63 -4.10
C ILE A 711 9.67 -5.76 -3.73
N ALA A 712 9.22 -7.00 -3.90
CA ALA A 712 10.06 -8.19 -3.80
C ALA A 712 9.87 -9.09 -5.01
N ILE A 713 10.90 -9.85 -5.35
CA ILE A 713 10.85 -10.86 -6.40
C ILE A 713 11.20 -12.20 -5.76
N LYS A 714 10.28 -13.15 -5.82
CA LYS A 714 10.51 -14.51 -5.31
C LYS A 714 10.30 -15.51 -6.43
N ASP A 715 11.36 -16.23 -6.81
CA ASP A 715 11.36 -17.18 -7.91
C ASP A 715 10.93 -16.54 -9.25
N ASN A 716 9.68 -16.64 -9.61
CA ASN A 716 9.08 -16.01 -10.79
C ASN A 716 7.95 -15.05 -10.44
N ASP A 717 7.66 -14.82 -9.18
CA ASP A 717 6.57 -13.96 -8.76
C ASP A 717 7.10 -12.55 -8.46
N LEU A 718 6.34 -11.54 -8.89
CA LEU A 718 6.56 -10.14 -8.54
C LEU A 718 5.54 -9.75 -7.47
N ILE A 719 6.03 -9.21 -6.36
CA ILE A 719 5.27 -8.93 -5.15
C ILE A 719 5.36 -7.45 -4.84
N VAL A 720 4.24 -6.84 -4.46
CA VAL A 720 4.19 -5.44 -4.00
C VAL A 720 3.52 -5.37 -2.64
N ALA A 721 4.15 -4.65 -1.72
CA ALA A 721 3.51 -4.17 -0.49
C ALA A 721 2.93 -2.78 -0.73
N THR A 722 1.67 -2.60 -0.39
CA THR A 722 0.98 -1.31 -0.55
C THR A 722 0.58 -0.72 0.78
N HIS A 723 0.53 0.62 0.85
CA HIS A 723 0.08 1.32 2.04
C HIS A 723 -1.39 1.70 1.94
N GLY A 724 -2.27 0.68 2.01
CA GLY A 724 -3.72 0.86 1.95
C GLY A 724 -4.49 -0.22 1.18
N ARG A 725 -3.79 -1.22 0.58
CA ARG A 725 -4.40 -2.33 -0.16
C ARG A 725 -3.74 -3.69 0.12
N GLY A 726 -2.91 -3.80 1.19
CA GLY A 726 -2.22 -5.03 1.53
C GLY A 726 -1.17 -5.47 0.51
N PHE A 727 -1.00 -6.80 0.34
CA PHE A 727 -0.06 -7.38 -0.60
C PHE A 727 -0.71 -7.77 -1.92
N TRP A 728 0.05 -7.59 -3.00
CA TRP A 728 -0.34 -8.00 -4.36
C TRP A 728 0.76 -8.79 -5.04
N VAL A 729 0.40 -9.75 -5.88
CA VAL A 729 1.32 -10.66 -6.57
C VAL A 729 0.95 -10.73 -8.06
N ILE A 730 1.93 -10.58 -8.97
CA ILE A 730 1.85 -11.13 -10.31
C ILE A 730 2.49 -12.51 -10.25
N ASP A 731 1.68 -13.55 -10.38
CA ASP A 731 2.17 -14.91 -10.49
C ASP A 731 2.84 -15.10 -11.86
N ASP A 732 4.08 -15.53 -11.86
CA ASP A 732 4.94 -15.80 -13.03
C ASP A 732 5.15 -14.62 -14.00
N ILE A 733 6.22 -13.86 -13.75
CA ILE A 733 6.71 -12.78 -14.63
C ILE A 733 7.69 -13.26 -15.70
N SER A 734 7.77 -14.55 -15.99
CA SER A 734 8.69 -15.09 -17.00
C SER A 734 8.47 -14.49 -18.40
N VAL A 735 7.26 -14.03 -18.69
CA VAL A 735 6.94 -13.22 -19.88
C VAL A 735 7.82 -11.98 -19.98
N LEU A 736 7.91 -11.18 -18.91
CA LEU A 736 8.69 -9.92 -18.91
C LEU A 736 10.17 -10.19 -19.19
N ARG A 737 10.67 -11.31 -18.71
CA ARG A 737 12.07 -11.73 -18.92
C ARG A 737 12.39 -12.13 -20.35
N GLN A 738 11.39 -12.47 -21.18
CA GLN A 738 11.56 -12.97 -22.55
C GLN A 738 11.21 -11.92 -23.62
N ILE A 739 10.72 -10.76 -23.25
CA ILE A 739 10.39 -9.70 -24.21
C ILE A 739 11.68 -9.15 -24.82
N THR A 740 11.79 -9.29 -26.15
CA THR A 740 12.89 -8.79 -26.98
C THR A 740 12.30 -8.12 -28.23
N ASP A 741 13.14 -7.42 -28.99
CA ASP A 741 12.73 -6.83 -30.26
C ASP A 741 12.22 -7.88 -31.27
N ALA A 742 12.82 -9.07 -31.26
CA ALA A 742 12.38 -10.18 -32.09
C ALA A 742 10.97 -10.66 -31.71
N VAL A 743 10.65 -10.74 -30.41
CA VAL A 743 9.31 -11.07 -29.91
C VAL A 743 8.31 -9.99 -30.32
N ALA A 744 8.66 -8.73 -30.14
CA ALA A 744 7.82 -7.59 -30.49
C ALA A 744 7.54 -7.46 -32.01
N ALA A 745 8.49 -7.86 -32.84
CA ALA A 745 8.37 -7.85 -34.30
C ALA A 745 7.54 -9.03 -34.83
N GLY A 746 7.53 -10.17 -34.11
CA GLY A 746 6.88 -11.41 -34.52
C GLY A 746 5.36 -11.29 -34.64
N GLU A 747 4.75 -12.04 -35.57
CA GLU A 747 3.27 -12.09 -35.74
C GLU A 747 2.58 -12.76 -34.55
N ALA A 748 3.24 -13.80 -34.01
CA ALA A 748 2.82 -14.50 -32.80
C ALA A 748 4.07 -15.04 -32.08
N PHE A 749 3.96 -15.27 -30.77
CA PHE A 749 5.02 -15.85 -29.98
C PHE A 749 4.43 -16.73 -28.87
N LEU A 750 5.02 -17.90 -28.66
CA LEU A 750 4.76 -18.72 -27.48
C LEU A 750 5.91 -18.51 -26.50
N PHE A 751 5.61 -17.93 -25.35
CA PHE A 751 6.61 -17.76 -24.29
C PHE A 751 6.98 -19.13 -23.71
N ARG A 752 8.26 -19.32 -23.37
CA ARG A 752 8.70 -20.52 -22.67
C ARG A 752 8.08 -20.52 -21.28
N PRO A 753 7.23 -21.49 -20.94
CA PRO A 753 6.64 -21.59 -19.61
C PRO A 753 7.70 -21.80 -18.53
N ALA A 754 7.47 -21.28 -17.36
CA ALA A 754 8.25 -21.64 -16.18
C ALA A 754 8.04 -23.11 -15.82
N GLU A 755 8.97 -23.69 -15.06
CA GLU A 755 8.81 -25.02 -14.51
C GLU A 755 7.60 -25.06 -13.58
N ALA A 756 6.70 -26.01 -13.80
CA ALA A 756 5.50 -26.19 -12.99
C ALA A 756 5.73 -27.26 -11.90
N ILE A 757 4.99 -27.13 -10.80
CA ILE A 757 5.02 -28.09 -9.70
C ILE A 757 3.66 -28.75 -9.57
N ALA A 758 3.63 -30.07 -9.59
CA ALA A 758 2.41 -30.86 -9.49
C ALA A 758 1.90 -30.89 -8.03
N MET A 759 1.29 -29.77 -7.60
CA MET A 759 0.68 -29.68 -6.28
C MET A 759 -0.78 -30.11 -6.36
N PRO A 760 -1.20 -31.12 -5.59
CA PRO A 760 -2.61 -31.48 -5.53
C PRO A 760 -3.41 -30.32 -4.91
N ALA A 761 -4.59 -30.07 -5.45
CA ALA A 761 -5.55 -29.19 -4.79
C ALA A 761 -5.86 -29.76 -3.41
N GLY A 762 -6.09 -28.86 -2.44
CA GLY A 762 -6.53 -29.28 -1.10
C GLY A 762 -7.81 -30.10 -1.18
N THR A 763 -7.94 -31.05 -0.28
CA THR A 763 -9.08 -31.95 -0.17
C THR A 763 -10.18 -31.41 0.74
N ASP A 764 -10.12 -30.14 1.11
CA ASP A 764 -11.17 -29.51 1.90
C ASP A 764 -12.45 -29.45 1.03
N ASN A 765 -13.29 -30.44 1.21
CA ASN A 765 -14.61 -30.54 0.61
C ASN A 765 -15.69 -30.00 1.56
N GLY A 766 -15.27 -29.20 2.56
CA GLY A 766 -16.17 -28.63 3.55
C GLY A 766 -17.29 -27.80 2.96
N THR A 767 -18.10 -27.26 3.85
CA THR A 767 -19.19 -26.34 3.50
C THR A 767 -18.62 -25.19 2.65
N PRO A 768 -19.29 -24.79 1.57
CA PRO A 768 -18.91 -23.61 0.81
C PRO A 768 -18.68 -22.41 1.74
N LEU A 769 -17.60 -21.65 1.48
CA LEU A 769 -17.30 -20.46 2.27
C LEU A 769 -18.50 -19.50 2.24
N GLN A 770 -18.75 -18.86 3.37
CA GLN A 770 -19.80 -17.87 3.47
C GLN A 770 -19.50 -16.70 2.53
N LYS A 771 -20.54 -16.17 1.88
CA LYS A 771 -20.37 -15.07 0.91
C LYS A 771 -20.03 -13.72 1.54
N ASP A 772 -20.16 -13.60 2.84
CA ASP A 772 -19.82 -12.43 3.62
C ASP A 772 -18.42 -12.49 4.24
N GLU A 773 -17.66 -13.56 3.99
CA GLU A 773 -16.24 -13.58 4.29
C GLU A 773 -15.44 -12.96 3.13
N ALA A 774 -14.40 -12.22 3.47
CA ALA A 774 -13.48 -11.67 2.49
C ALA A 774 -12.65 -12.82 1.86
N LEU A 775 -12.62 -12.86 0.54
CA LEU A 775 -11.93 -13.88 -0.25
C LEU A 775 -11.01 -13.20 -1.26
N ALA A 776 -9.87 -13.85 -1.54
CA ALA A 776 -9.01 -13.52 -2.67
C ALA A 776 -8.78 -14.71 -3.57
N GLU A 777 -8.37 -14.44 -4.80
CA GLU A 777 -7.98 -15.47 -5.75
C GLU A 777 -6.76 -16.25 -5.24
N ASN A 778 -6.77 -17.56 -5.39
CA ASN A 778 -5.61 -18.39 -5.15
C ASN A 778 -4.62 -18.30 -6.33
N ALA A 779 -3.36 -18.63 -6.11
CA ALA A 779 -2.36 -18.72 -7.16
C ALA A 779 -2.80 -19.75 -8.23
N PRO A 780 -2.40 -19.56 -9.51
CA PRO A 780 -2.73 -20.51 -10.59
C PRO A 780 -2.33 -21.93 -10.22
N ASN A 781 -3.25 -22.88 -10.33
CA ASN A 781 -3.00 -24.29 -10.02
C ASN A 781 -2.62 -25.07 -11.27
N GLY A 782 -1.34 -25.10 -11.60
CA GLY A 782 -0.84 -25.79 -12.78
C GLY A 782 0.30 -25.05 -13.47
N ALA A 783 0.52 -25.40 -14.76
CA ALA A 783 1.50 -24.74 -15.59
C ALA A 783 0.89 -23.48 -16.24
N VAL A 784 1.54 -22.35 -16.05
CA VAL A 784 1.20 -21.10 -16.71
C VAL A 784 1.78 -21.10 -18.12
N ILE A 785 0.94 -20.87 -19.12
CA ILE A 785 1.31 -20.85 -20.53
C ILE A 785 0.88 -19.50 -21.10
N ASP A 786 1.85 -18.73 -21.58
CA ASP A 786 1.64 -17.41 -22.13
C ASP A 786 1.91 -17.38 -23.63
N TYR A 787 1.06 -16.69 -24.39
CA TYR A 787 1.26 -16.46 -25.81
C TYR A 787 0.92 -15.02 -26.20
N TYR A 788 1.56 -14.54 -27.24
CA TYR A 788 1.37 -13.19 -27.78
C TYR A 788 0.87 -13.27 -29.22
N LEU A 789 -0.10 -12.44 -29.56
CA LEU A 789 -0.61 -12.21 -30.91
C LEU A 789 -0.44 -10.71 -31.24
N LYS A 790 0.29 -10.40 -32.31
CA LYS A 790 0.47 -9.02 -32.78
C LYS A 790 -0.81 -8.41 -33.34
N ALA A 791 -1.64 -9.24 -33.95
CA ALA A 791 -2.96 -8.91 -34.48
C ALA A 791 -3.94 -10.02 -34.10
N ALA A 792 -5.23 -9.75 -34.21
CA ALA A 792 -6.25 -10.77 -33.98
C ALA A 792 -6.06 -11.95 -34.92
N ALA A 793 -6.18 -13.19 -34.39
CA ALA A 793 -6.07 -14.40 -35.17
C ALA A 793 -7.22 -14.52 -36.15
N THR A 794 -6.93 -14.91 -37.39
CA THR A 794 -7.91 -15.13 -38.47
C THR A 794 -8.39 -16.57 -38.54
N THR A 795 -7.70 -17.47 -37.85
CA THR A 795 -8.07 -18.92 -37.73
C THR A 795 -8.15 -19.27 -36.24
N PRO A 796 -8.77 -20.42 -35.90
CA PRO A 796 -8.76 -20.88 -34.51
C PRO A 796 -7.34 -20.98 -33.92
N VAL A 797 -7.19 -20.50 -32.68
CA VAL A 797 -6.00 -20.68 -31.88
C VAL A 797 -6.12 -21.98 -31.11
N THR A 798 -5.07 -22.82 -31.16
CA THR A 798 -5.00 -24.05 -30.36
C THR A 798 -3.71 -24.15 -29.59
N ILE A 799 -3.78 -24.70 -28.36
CA ILE A 799 -2.61 -25.06 -27.55
C ILE A 799 -2.72 -26.55 -27.25
N GLU A 800 -1.67 -27.29 -27.61
CA GLU A 800 -1.56 -28.74 -27.35
C GLU A 800 -0.42 -28.97 -26.37
N ILE A 801 -0.65 -29.83 -25.36
CA ILE A 801 0.38 -30.36 -24.47
C ILE A 801 0.71 -31.75 -24.98
N VAL A 802 1.96 -31.93 -25.38
CA VAL A 802 2.47 -33.16 -26.01
C VAL A 802 3.47 -33.81 -25.07
N ASP A 803 3.32 -35.13 -24.86
CA ASP A 803 4.23 -35.90 -24.02
C ASP A 803 5.51 -36.33 -24.77
N GLY A 804 6.43 -37.01 -24.07
CA GLY A 804 7.71 -37.48 -24.65
C GLY A 804 7.53 -38.54 -25.77
N ALA A 805 6.36 -39.15 -25.89
CA ALA A 805 6.02 -40.10 -27.00
C ALA A 805 5.39 -39.37 -28.21
N GLY A 806 5.24 -38.05 -28.16
CA GLY A 806 4.64 -37.27 -29.22
C GLY A 806 3.08 -37.30 -29.21
N GLN A 807 2.47 -37.78 -28.13
CA GLN A 807 1.00 -37.86 -28.02
C GLN A 807 0.45 -36.56 -27.36
N THR A 808 -0.59 -35.98 -27.93
CA THR A 808 -1.32 -34.87 -27.33
C THR A 808 -2.13 -35.37 -26.15
N ILE A 809 -1.76 -34.96 -24.93
CA ILE A 809 -2.41 -35.36 -23.68
C ILE A 809 -3.45 -34.33 -23.22
N ARG A 810 -3.37 -33.10 -23.70
CA ARG A 810 -4.29 -32.02 -23.42
C ARG A 810 -4.36 -31.05 -24.60
N GLN A 811 -5.56 -30.53 -24.88
CA GLN A 811 -5.77 -29.51 -25.92
C GLN A 811 -6.69 -28.42 -25.43
N TYR A 812 -6.38 -27.18 -25.77
CA TYR A 812 -7.20 -26.00 -25.61
C TYR A 812 -7.48 -25.39 -26.99
N SER A 813 -8.64 -24.76 -27.16
CA SER A 813 -9.05 -24.15 -28.43
C SER A 813 -9.80 -22.85 -28.20
N SER A 814 -9.69 -21.95 -29.16
CA SER A 814 -10.53 -20.75 -29.23
C SER A 814 -11.94 -21.05 -29.78
N VAL A 815 -12.17 -22.23 -30.33
CA VAL A 815 -13.48 -22.64 -30.74
C VAL A 815 -14.26 -23.12 -29.50
N PRO A 816 -15.38 -22.49 -29.15
CA PRO A 816 -16.18 -22.96 -28.01
C PRO A 816 -16.63 -24.42 -28.21
N VAL A 817 -16.47 -25.23 -27.16
CA VAL A 817 -17.04 -26.57 -27.17
C VAL A 817 -18.56 -26.43 -27.00
N THR A 818 -19.30 -26.69 -28.04
CA THR A 818 -20.77 -26.86 -27.95
C THR A 818 -21.05 -28.15 -27.20
N THR A 819 -21.28 -28.03 -25.89
CA THR A 819 -21.84 -29.14 -25.13
C THR A 819 -23.33 -29.21 -25.42
N ASN A 820 -23.83 -30.34 -25.95
CA ASN A 820 -25.26 -30.67 -25.91
C ASN A 820 -25.60 -30.86 -24.43
N GLU A 821 -25.97 -29.79 -23.77
CA GLU A 821 -26.26 -29.84 -22.35
C GLU A 821 -27.60 -30.52 -22.10
N THR A 822 -27.56 -31.69 -21.47
CA THR A 822 -28.69 -32.20 -20.72
C THR A 822 -29.02 -31.19 -19.62
N PRO A 823 -30.30 -30.84 -19.36
CA PRO A 823 -30.70 -29.97 -18.29
C PRO A 823 -30.03 -30.43 -16.98
N GLN A 824 -29.18 -29.57 -16.41
CA GLN A 824 -28.41 -29.97 -15.24
C GLN A 824 -29.05 -29.37 -13.99
N THR A 825 -29.10 -30.16 -12.93
CA THR A 825 -29.65 -29.80 -11.63
C THR A 825 -28.78 -28.81 -10.84
N ILE A 826 -27.55 -28.48 -11.32
CA ILE A 826 -26.63 -27.58 -10.67
C ILE A 826 -26.52 -26.29 -11.49
N THR A 827 -26.74 -25.15 -10.83
CA THR A 827 -26.63 -23.82 -11.46
C THR A 827 -25.24 -23.61 -12.08
N SER A 828 -25.19 -22.90 -13.21
CA SER A 828 -23.94 -22.51 -13.89
C SER A 828 -22.99 -21.70 -12.98
N LEU A 829 -23.52 -21.04 -11.95
CA LEU A 829 -22.71 -20.31 -10.95
C LEU A 829 -21.74 -21.21 -10.16
N TRP A 830 -22.00 -22.51 -10.10
CA TRP A 830 -21.18 -23.45 -9.36
C TRP A 830 -20.31 -24.33 -10.28
N ARG A 831 -20.29 -24.01 -11.57
CA ARG A 831 -19.47 -24.71 -12.55
C ARG A 831 -18.37 -23.79 -13.06
N THR A 832 -17.16 -24.30 -13.06
CA THR A 832 -16.08 -23.69 -13.81
C THR A 832 -16.24 -24.10 -15.28
N VAL A 833 -16.66 -23.17 -16.12
CA VAL A 833 -16.66 -23.34 -17.57
C VAL A 833 -15.25 -23.04 -18.06
N ALA A 834 -14.66 -23.93 -18.85
CA ALA A 834 -13.37 -23.64 -19.49
C ALA A 834 -13.59 -22.51 -20.51
N GLU A 835 -12.91 -21.37 -20.28
CA GLU A 835 -12.94 -20.27 -21.24
C GLU A 835 -12.19 -20.65 -22.51
N PRO A 836 -12.72 -20.34 -23.70
CA PRO A 836 -12.00 -20.53 -24.95
C PRO A 836 -10.75 -19.68 -25.01
N LEU A 837 -9.72 -20.11 -25.75
CA LEU A 837 -8.51 -19.32 -25.92
C LEU A 837 -8.84 -17.96 -26.58
N ALA A 838 -8.21 -16.91 -26.12
CA ALA A 838 -8.37 -15.59 -26.73
C ALA A 838 -7.72 -15.51 -28.11
N THR A 839 -8.38 -14.82 -29.03
CA THR A 839 -7.91 -14.59 -30.42
C THR A 839 -7.57 -13.13 -30.70
N SER A 840 -7.81 -12.23 -29.75
CA SER A 840 -7.50 -10.80 -29.87
C SER A 840 -6.00 -10.53 -29.90
N ALA A 841 -5.60 -9.37 -30.39
CA ALA A 841 -4.22 -8.90 -30.26
C ALA A 841 -3.84 -8.71 -28.79
N GLY A 842 -2.58 -8.97 -28.45
CA GLY A 842 -2.03 -8.84 -27.12
C GLY A 842 -1.46 -10.14 -26.55
N GLN A 843 -0.98 -10.08 -25.30
CA GLN A 843 -0.53 -11.24 -24.55
C GLN A 843 -1.72 -11.87 -23.84
N HIS A 844 -1.76 -13.19 -23.84
CA HIS A 844 -2.81 -14.02 -23.24
C HIS A 844 -2.19 -15.10 -22.38
N ARG A 845 -2.89 -15.46 -21.31
CA ARG A 845 -2.48 -16.48 -20.34
C ARG A 845 -3.51 -17.58 -20.23
N VAL A 846 -3.06 -18.84 -20.24
CA VAL A 846 -3.86 -20.03 -19.96
C VAL A 846 -3.13 -20.90 -18.95
N VAL A 847 -3.86 -21.60 -18.09
CA VAL A 847 -3.29 -22.49 -17.08
C VAL A 847 -3.67 -23.93 -17.40
N TRP A 848 -2.67 -24.79 -17.56
CA TRP A 848 -2.87 -26.22 -17.65
C TRP A 848 -2.85 -26.84 -16.25
N ASP A 849 -3.93 -27.49 -15.85
CA ASP A 849 -4.13 -28.10 -14.53
C ASP A 849 -3.28 -29.39 -14.29
N LEU A 850 -2.29 -29.64 -15.12
CA LEU A 850 -1.37 -30.78 -15.10
C LEU A 850 -2.07 -32.15 -15.17
N ARG A 851 -3.26 -32.21 -15.76
CA ARG A 851 -4.01 -33.46 -15.94
C ARG A 851 -4.08 -33.84 -17.41
N ALA A 852 -3.83 -35.12 -17.68
CA ALA A 852 -4.06 -35.68 -18.99
C ALA A 852 -5.56 -35.96 -19.19
N VAL A 853 -6.11 -35.43 -20.27
CA VAL A 853 -7.45 -35.79 -20.73
C VAL A 853 -7.30 -36.31 -22.16
N ASN A 854 -7.41 -37.63 -22.34
CA ASN A 854 -7.35 -38.20 -23.67
C ASN A 854 -8.50 -37.67 -24.53
N PRO A 855 -8.26 -36.88 -25.59
CA PRO A 855 -9.30 -36.35 -26.45
C PRO A 855 -10.19 -37.44 -27.08
N ALA A 856 -9.62 -38.63 -27.35
CA ALA A 856 -10.34 -39.78 -27.89
C ALA A 856 -11.33 -40.42 -26.89
N ALA A 857 -11.05 -40.30 -25.57
CA ALA A 857 -11.92 -40.82 -24.52
C ALA A 857 -13.12 -39.87 -24.24
N ALA A 858 -13.00 -38.58 -24.59
CA ALA A 858 -14.08 -37.60 -24.45
C ALA A 858 -15.16 -37.79 -25.57
N ALA A 859 -14.75 -38.23 -26.76
CA ALA A 859 -15.66 -38.49 -27.88
C ALA A 859 -16.45 -39.81 -27.78
N GLY A 860 -16.07 -40.74 -26.89
CA GLY A 860 -16.62 -42.09 -26.80
C GLY A 860 -17.53 -42.41 -25.62
N ARG A 861 -17.74 -41.49 -24.67
CA ARG A 861 -18.60 -41.72 -23.50
C ARG A 861 -20.03 -41.18 -23.63
N GLY A 862 -20.73 -41.62 -24.61
CA GLY A 862 -22.16 -41.71 -24.63
C GLY A 862 -22.60 -43.12 -24.14
N GLY A 863 -22.72 -43.38 -22.83
CA GLY A 863 -23.16 -44.66 -22.37
C GLY A 863 -23.15 -44.90 -20.87
N ARG A 864 -24.33 -44.85 -20.24
CA ARG A 864 -24.77 -45.44 -18.98
C ARG A 864 -23.98 -45.16 -17.69
N ALA A 865 -24.50 -44.25 -16.91
CA ALA A 865 -24.30 -44.23 -15.46
C ALA A 865 -25.15 -45.33 -14.80
N GLY A 866 -24.48 -46.40 -14.36
CA GLY A 866 -25.04 -47.36 -13.39
C GLY A 866 -24.77 -46.86 -11.98
N GLY A 867 -25.80 -46.85 -11.14
CA GLY A 867 -25.77 -46.35 -9.78
C GLY A 867 -24.90 -47.19 -8.84
N GLY A 868 -24.39 -46.56 -7.82
CA GLY A 868 -23.66 -47.13 -6.67
C GLY A 868 -23.14 -46.01 -5.79
N GLY A 869 -23.75 -45.86 -4.62
CA GLY A 869 -23.54 -44.77 -3.69
C GLY A 869 -22.14 -44.78 -3.03
N GLY A 870 -21.78 -43.61 -2.47
CA GLY A 870 -20.66 -43.46 -1.58
C GLY A 870 -19.82 -42.21 -1.87
N GLY A 871 -19.91 -41.28 -1.00
CA GLY A 871 -19.33 -39.95 -0.93
C GLY A 871 -17.94 -39.74 -1.52
N GLY A 872 -17.74 -38.55 -2.02
CA GLY A 872 -16.45 -38.02 -2.45
C GLY A 872 -16.48 -37.49 -3.87
N GLY A 873 -16.82 -36.19 -4.02
CA GLY A 873 -16.85 -35.47 -5.31
C GLY A 873 -15.52 -35.35 -6.00
N GLY A 874 -14.94 -36.43 -6.49
CA GLY A 874 -13.83 -36.47 -7.43
C GLY A 874 -14.32 -36.28 -8.83
N ARG A 875 -14.38 -35.08 -9.36
CA ARG A 875 -14.68 -34.84 -10.78
C ARG A 875 -13.56 -35.38 -11.65
N GLY A 876 -13.90 -36.16 -12.64
CA GLY A 876 -13.17 -36.93 -13.62
C GLY A 876 -11.98 -36.29 -14.34
N GLY A 877 -10.99 -35.88 -13.60
CA GLY A 877 -9.67 -35.58 -14.10
C GLY A 877 -8.71 -36.69 -13.73
N GLY A 878 -7.93 -37.20 -14.68
CA GLY A 878 -6.84 -38.15 -14.45
C GLY A 878 -5.90 -37.66 -13.34
N ALA A 879 -5.02 -38.52 -12.84
CA ALA A 879 -3.96 -38.11 -11.93
C ALA A 879 -3.15 -36.99 -12.53
N MET A 880 -2.61 -36.09 -11.66
CA MET A 880 -1.65 -35.09 -12.10
C MET A 880 -0.41 -35.79 -12.63
N VAL A 881 0.13 -35.27 -13.73
CA VAL A 881 1.30 -35.82 -14.40
C VAL A 881 2.53 -35.00 -14.11
N THR A 882 3.69 -35.68 -14.07
CA THR A 882 5.03 -35.07 -13.93
C THR A 882 5.91 -35.54 -15.08
N GLY A 883 6.98 -34.78 -15.39
CA GLY A 883 7.90 -35.12 -16.47
C GLY A 883 8.15 -33.95 -17.43
N ALA A 884 8.68 -34.27 -18.60
CA ALA A 884 8.96 -33.32 -19.65
C ALA A 884 7.86 -33.35 -20.72
N TYR A 885 7.42 -32.19 -21.14
CA TYR A 885 6.34 -31.98 -22.13
C TYR A 885 6.77 -30.94 -23.16
N THR A 886 6.06 -30.91 -24.27
CA THR A 886 6.15 -29.83 -25.25
C THR A 886 4.79 -29.12 -25.32
N VAL A 887 4.82 -27.81 -25.14
CA VAL A 887 3.68 -26.94 -25.43
C VAL A 887 3.74 -26.53 -26.88
N LYS A 888 2.68 -26.71 -27.64
CA LYS A 888 2.57 -26.34 -29.05
C LYS A 888 1.40 -25.41 -29.26
N LEU A 889 1.66 -24.18 -29.66
CA LEU A 889 0.68 -23.18 -30.08
C LEU A 889 0.53 -23.26 -31.60
N THR A 890 -0.71 -23.32 -32.09
CA THR A 890 -1.00 -23.20 -33.53
C THR A 890 -1.94 -22.02 -33.75
N VAL A 891 -1.56 -21.13 -34.65
CA VAL A 891 -2.31 -19.92 -35.02
C VAL A 891 -1.97 -19.49 -36.45
N ASN A 892 -2.97 -19.11 -37.25
CA ASN A 892 -2.83 -18.67 -38.64
C ASN A 892 -2.01 -19.64 -39.52
N GLY A 893 -2.16 -20.95 -39.28
CA GLY A 893 -1.44 -22.00 -40.00
C GLY A 893 0.02 -22.21 -39.61
N LYS A 894 0.52 -21.47 -38.61
CA LYS A 894 1.91 -21.59 -38.07
C LYS A 894 1.88 -22.27 -36.71
N SER A 895 2.89 -23.08 -36.41
CA SER A 895 3.06 -23.70 -35.10
C SER A 895 4.33 -23.22 -34.42
N TYR A 896 4.22 -22.98 -33.10
CA TYR A 896 5.28 -22.54 -32.20
C TYR A 896 5.40 -23.56 -31.07
N THR A 897 6.58 -23.99 -30.69
CA THR A 897 6.78 -24.98 -29.65
C THR A 897 7.72 -24.48 -28.55
N GLN A 898 7.44 -24.86 -27.30
CA GLN A 898 8.30 -24.60 -26.16
C GLN A 898 8.33 -25.84 -25.22
N PRO A 899 9.50 -26.13 -24.61
CA PRO A 899 9.57 -27.18 -23.61
C PRO A 899 8.89 -26.74 -22.31
N LEU A 900 8.31 -27.70 -21.60
CA LEU A 900 7.71 -27.52 -20.28
C LEU A 900 8.17 -28.67 -19.38
N SER A 901 8.72 -28.34 -18.21
CA SER A 901 9.03 -29.29 -17.16
C SER A 901 7.98 -29.24 -16.05
N VAL A 902 7.54 -30.39 -15.57
CA VAL A 902 6.63 -30.53 -14.43
C VAL A 902 7.29 -31.41 -13.37
N ARG A 903 7.60 -30.80 -12.22
CA ARG A 903 8.18 -31.50 -11.06
C ARG A 903 7.12 -32.00 -10.10
N PRO A 904 7.42 -33.07 -9.35
CA PRO A 904 6.59 -33.49 -8.23
C PRO A 904 6.60 -32.42 -7.12
N ASP A 905 5.60 -32.47 -6.25
CA ASP A 905 5.52 -31.65 -5.05
C ASP A 905 6.70 -31.92 -4.11
N PRO A 906 7.56 -30.95 -3.80
CA PRO A 906 8.75 -31.15 -2.97
C PRO A 906 8.44 -31.49 -1.51
N ARG A 907 7.19 -31.40 -1.09
CA ARG A 907 6.75 -31.74 0.27
C ARG A 907 6.43 -33.24 0.45
N LYS A 908 6.46 -34.02 -0.63
CA LYS A 908 6.11 -35.46 -0.62
C LYS A 908 7.33 -36.38 -0.70
#